data_fff32cf5be911d51f2daa5a0b99b046b
#
_entry.id   fff32cf5be911d51f2daa5a0b99b046b
#
_cell.length_a   1.000
_cell.length_b   1.000
_cell.length_c   1.000
_cell.angle_alpha   90.00
_cell.angle_beta   90.00
_cell.angle_gamma   90.00
#
_symmetry.space_group_name_H-M   'P 1'
#
loop_
_entity.id
_entity.type
_entity.pdbx_description
1 polymer ?
#
loop_
_entity_poly.entity_id
_entity_poly.type
_entity_poly.pdbx_seq_one_letter_code
_entity_poly.pdbx_strand_id
1 'polypeptide(L)'
;MTTDHATQATRTPTAKLAVLGGLLLGALCIACTAGEVETADSAAPSDSAGETSQQDEQTKTPQPQAIAERMDTEGDVTVVKLENGLTVILRSVRTSPVVCVRGYVRAGGLYEGQWLGCGVSHLLEHLVADEAEHDVPDGGKAAVRAADSKPVDRVRRIGAQANAYTSLDHTCYYISATSEKTDDCIELLADWLARAEITEDAFRREHGVVQRELEMRSDDPDRQLRQAHMANLYRQHPAAVPVIGYEHPLKELTIEGVREYHRRMYVPQNMVVSIVGDIDVSEALQQVQKEFADLPAGRSPDLTLPEVEPIAGRRRVVRTHPELSEAQQRMSFLTIPLVHEDLYALDVLSFVLTRGDASRLQRTIRREEQLVTNISSFSWTPAWGKGPFSIDFRTDPAKADPAEQAILQELDSIREEGISRDELARAKRQKVADHVYSEQTVESISATLATDYLSTGDPGFSRRYTERIQQVTAEQVREVARKYLNPERMVVTRLLPTGTQARAEETSTNAEQLRADEPHMFTLDNGLRVVLGENRAVGLVSMTFVSAGGVLLEDESTNGLGTLMTNLSTRGAGDRTADDIARFFDSVGGELNAQCGNNTFYWQAQVLEDTFSDAVAVLADVVQHPTFPSDEMQAVRSEAMADLHQLEQNVVAEGQKFFRGNFFEDSPYRLMSQGREEVLAEATADQLADWHERHVKAGSSVLAVYGNFDADEAEELIRDLFADLPEGEADIPDSSAPESPREDRTFTKQTEKQVSAVLVGAPGMRFTNIKDRAAIDVLDTIISGYRLPSGWLHEELRGRELVYVVHAYNWPGLLPGAFMTYAVCQPSQAQEVAETIRRNLHRAGEYEPTEDEVREAVNIILTAELLGKQAMPALSMNAALNELYGLGYDFQSRLREVYGDVTPADVRRAGEKYLGGGYTTVITTPNTKNAHEAAGDRQ
;
A
#
# COMPACT_ATOMS: atom_id res chain seq x y z
N MET A 1 -3.73 13.44 12.01
CA MET A 1 -3.78 12.20 11.78
C MET A 1 -4.92 11.70 11.04
N THR A 2 -5.52 12.37 10.41
CA THR A 2 -6.68 12.11 9.65
C THR A 2 -6.44 12.60 8.28
N THR A 3 -5.35 12.30 7.73
CA THR A 3 -5.14 12.77 6.42
C THR A 3 -4.62 11.71 5.56
N ASP A 4 -5.12 11.70 4.47
CA ASP A 4 -4.63 11.16 3.30
C ASP A 4 -4.51 9.75 3.09
N HIS A 5 -4.56 9.08 4.12
CA HIS A 5 -4.89 7.70 3.92
C HIS A 5 -6.40 7.49 3.79
N ALA A 6 -7.16 8.57 3.75
CA ALA A 6 -8.60 8.50 3.53
C ALA A 6 -9.00 8.07 2.12
N THR A 7 -8.09 7.98 1.21
CA THR A 7 -8.36 7.33 -0.09
C THR A 7 -7.83 5.92 -0.18
N GLN A 8 -7.04 5.50 0.80
CA GLN A 8 -6.60 4.12 0.89
C GLN A 8 -6.81 3.50 2.26
N ALA A 9 -7.27 4.27 3.20
CA ALA A 9 -7.17 3.90 4.57
C ALA A 9 -8.52 3.80 5.23
N THR A 10 -9.26 2.86 4.88
CA THR A 10 -10.24 2.30 5.77
C THR A 10 -10.38 0.84 5.50
N ARG A 11 -9.25 0.24 5.40
CA ARG A 11 -9.16 -1.18 5.62
C ARG A 11 -7.94 -1.35 6.48
N THR A 12 -8.14 -1.72 7.68
CA THR A 12 -7.17 -2.51 8.37
C THR A 12 -7.09 -3.81 7.57
N PRO A 13 -6.07 -4.09 6.86
CA PRO A 13 -5.84 -5.44 6.44
C PRO A 13 -4.96 -6.07 7.50
N THR A 14 -5.32 -7.21 7.95
CA THR A 14 -4.28 -8.16 8.34
C THR A 14 -3.30 -8.19 7.19
N ALA A 15 -2.08 -7.81 7.46
CA ALA A 15 -1.03 -7.90 6.49
C ALA A 15 -0.86 -9.37 6.14
N LYS A 16 -1.45 -9.76 5.04
CA LYS A 16 -1.01 -10.97 4.39
C LYS A 16 0.32 -10.59 3.75
N LEU A 17 1.39 -10.59 4.54
CA LEU A 17 2.71 -10.72 3.99
C LEU A 17 2.73 -12.08 3.28
N ALA A 18 2.30 -12.07 2.05
CA ALA A 18 2.77 -13.08 1.15
C ALA A 18 4.25 -12.78 0.97
N VAL A 19 5.04 -13.49 1.72
CA VAL A 19 6.46 -13.50 1.51
C VAL A 19 6.67 -13.97 0.09
N LEU A 20 7.20 -13.08 -0.73
CA LEU A 20 7.55 -13.33 -2.12
C LEU A 20 6.34 -13.62 -3.03
N GLY A 21 5.96 -12.66 -3.68
CA GLY A 21 4.92 -12.61 -4.69
C GLY A 21 4.20 -11.30 -4.51
N GLY A 22 4.91 -10.18 -4.71
CA GLY A 22 4.33 -8.86 -4.54
C GLY A 22 3.13 -8.66 -5.42
N LEU A 23 1.97 -8.65 -4.82
CA LEU A 23 0.81 -8.00 -5.36
C LEU A 23 0.69 -6.67 -4.64
N LEU A 24 1.36 -5.67 -5.16
CA LEU A 24 1.05 -4.28 -4.91
C LEU A 24 0.30 -3.77 -6.13
N LEU A 25 -1.01 -3.74 -6.01
CA LEU A 25 -1.83 -2.80 -6.72
C LEU A 25 -1.61 -1.43 -6.09
N GLY A 26 -0.64 -0.74 -6.59
CA GLY A 26 -0.41 0.67 -6.36
C GLY A 26 -0.09 1.28 -7.70
N ALA A 27 -1.12 1.81 -8.32
CA ALA A 27 -1.11 2.81 -9.36
C ALA A 27 0.28 3.32 -9.77
N LEU A 28 0.53 3.23 -10.97
CA LEU A 28 0.21 4.15 -12.02
C LEU A 28 1.35 4.96 -12.55
N CYS A 29 1.28 4.95 -13.80
CA CYS A 29 1.73 5.92 -14.77
C CYS A 29 3.20 6.09 -14.90
N ILE A 30 3.67 5.71 -16.05
CA ILE A 30 4.10 6.64 -17.09
C ILE A 30 4.57 5.80 -18.27
N ALA A 31 4.19 5.98 -19.27
CA ALA A 31 4.02 6.36 -20.64
C ALA A 31 5.31 6.20 -21.48
N CYS A 32 5.34 6.06 -22.53
CA CYS A 32 5.06 6.20 -23.95
C CYS A 32 6.26 6.61 -24.77
N THR A 33 6.44 6.06 -25.87
CA THR A 33 7.39 6.53 -26.88
C THR A 33 6.81 6.70 -28.27
N ALA A 34 7.38 7.63 -28.89
CA ALA A 34 7.35 8.18 -30.21
C ALA A 34 7.39 7.19 -31.38
N GLY A 35 6.65 7.51 -32.42
CA GLY A 35 6.84 7.03 -33.79
C GLY A 35 7.02 8.19 -34.74
N GLU A 36 8.11 8.14 -35.47
CA GLU A 36 8.43 9.07 -36.55
C GLU A 36 7.54 8.89 -37.78
N VAL A 37 7.15 9.97 -38.48
CA VAL A 37 6.97 9.99 -39.93
C VAL A 37 7.19 11.41 -40.51
N GLU A 38 7.88 11.44 -41.63
CA GLU A 38 8.45 12.48 -42.44
C GLU A 38 7.56 13.61 -42.96
N THR A 39 8.19 14.74 -43.01
CA THR A 39 8.30 15.84 -44.01
C THR A 39 7.22 16.09 -45.04
N ALA A 40 6.86 17.35 -45.21
CA ALA A 40 6.73 18.04 -46.49
C ALA A 40 6.83 19.57 -46.37
N ASP A 41 7.63 20.07 -47.23
CA ASP A 41 8.13 21.38 -47.57
C ASP A 41 7.04 22.44 -48.02
N SER A 42 7.20 23.72 -47.72
CA SER A 42 7.31 24.79 -48.69
C SER A 42 7.13 26.23 -48.15
N ALA A 43 8.13 27.03 -48.52
CA ALA A 43 8.08 28.40 -48.98
C ALA A 43 7.75 29.59 -48.04
N ALA A 44 8.82 30.37 -47.82
CA ALA A 44 8.79 31.79 -47.46
C ALA A 44 8.29 32.71 -48.62
N PRO A 45 7.96 33.99 -48.35
CA PRO A 45 8.98 35.06 -48.51
C PRO A 45 8.90 36.28 -47.56
N SER A 46 10.10 36.76 -47.21
CA SER A 46 10.72 38.09 -47.33
C SER A 46 10.13 39.37 -46.70
N ASP A 47 11.06 40.00 -45.98
CA ASP A 47 11.42 41.39 -45.82
C ASP A 47 10.52 42.38 -45.04
N SER A 48 11.06 42.83 -43.92
CA SER A 48 11.49 44.23 -43.79
C SER A 48 12.29 44.52 -42.52
N ALA A 49 13.40 45.21 -42.70
CA ALA A 49 14.35 45.61 -41.68
C ALA A 49 13.77 46.67 -40.70
N GLY A 50 14.14 46.55 -39.44
CA GLY A 50 14.02 47.57 -38.41
C GLY A 50 15.13 47.35 -37.39
N GLU A 51 16.19 48.14 -37.48
CA GLU A 51 17.27 48.22 -36.50
C GLU A 51 16.74 48.66 -35.14
N THR A 52 16.97 47.85 -34.12
CA THR A 52 16.93 48.33 -32.73
C THR A 52 18.01 47.66 -31.93
N SER A 53 18.74 48.45 -31.20
CA SER A 53 19.91 48.21 -30.40
C SER A 53 19.92 46.91 -29.60
N GLN A 54 20.94 46.10 -29.78
CA GLN A 54 21.37 45.06 -28.84
C GLN A 54 21.74 45.69 -27.50
N GLN A 55 20.94 45.48 -26.50
CA GLN A 55 21.40 45.48 -25.09
C GLN A 55 21.81 44.05 -24.77
N ASP A 56 23.08 43.92 -24.37
CA ASP A 56 23.60 42.66 -23.78
C ASP A 56 22.77 42.30 -22.53
N GLU A 57 21.79 41.39 -22.68
CA GLU A 57 21.26 40.61 -21.58
C GLU A 57 22.33 39.61 -21.18
N GLN A 58 23.16 40.00 -20.24
CA GLN A 58 23.95 39.07 -19.46
C GLN A 58 22.96 38.17 -18.74
N THR A 59 22.88 36.90 -19.10
CA THR A 59 22.19 35.82 -18.33
C THR A 59 22.77 35.82 -16.92
N LYS A 60 22.11 36.51 -16.00
CA LYS A 60 22.39 36.39 -14.57
C LYS A 60 22.10 34.98 -14.13
N THR A 61 23.12 34.28 -13.67
CA THR A 61 22.91 33.03 -12.92
C THR A 61 21.95 33.31 -11.77
N PRO A 62 20.85 32.55 -11.64
CA PRO A 62 19.90 32.76 -10.54
C PRO A 62 20.60 32.72 -9.19
N GLN A 63 20.25 33.63 -8.31
CA GLN A 63 20.80 33.64 -6.95
C GLN A 63 19.90 32.75 -6.08
N PRO A 64 20.48 31.97 -5.15
CA PRO A 64 19.68 31.16 -4.21
C PRO A 64 18.64 31.99 -3.49
N GLN A 65 17.44 31.42 -3.29
CA GLN A 65 16.35 32.08 -2.58
C GLN A 65 16.76 32.41 -1.13
N ALA A 66 16.57 33.64 -0.70
CA ALA A 66 16.86 34.06 0.66
C ALA A 66 15.76 33.54 1.63
N ILE A 67 16.12 33.43 2.91
CA ILE A 67 15.22 33.04 4.00
C ILE A 67 14.47 34.26 4.47
N ALA A 68 13.12 34.24 4.40
CA ALA A 68 12.28 35.29 4.95
C ALA A 68 11.98 35.04 6.46
N GLU A 69 11.77 33.79 6.84
CA GLU A 69 11.44 33.38 8.19
C GLU A 69 12.01 31.99 8.50
N ARG A 70 12.50 31.77 9.72
CA ARG A 70 12.95 30.49 10.24
C ARG A 70 12.39 30.27 11.63
N MET A 71 11.85 29.07 11.86
CA MET A 71 11.37 28.59 13.14
C MET A 71 11.91 27.19 13.40
N ASP A 72 12.67 27.03 14.46
CA ASP A 72 13.08 25.71 14.95
C ASP A 72 12.06 25.29 16.04
N THR A 73 11.45 24.14 15.87
CA THR A 73 10.41 23.64 16.75
C THR A 73 10.94 22.51 17.63
N GLU A 74 10.17 22.11 18.65
CA GLU A 74 10.48 20.94 19.43
C GLU A 74 10.55 19.68 18.55
N GLY A 75 11.46 18.74 18.86
CA GLY A 75 11.68 17.50 18.09
C GLY A 75 12.58 17.68 16.87
N ASP A 76 13.49 18.65 16.90
CA ASP A 76 14.52 18.90 15.87
C ASP A 76 13.94 19.18 14.46
N VAL A 77 12.74 19.75 14.40
CA VAL A 77 12.10 20.15 13.15
C VAL A 77 12.41 21.61 12.86
N THR A 78 12.99 21.87 11.69
CA THR A 78 13.23 23.22 11.18
C THR A 78 12.21 23.57 10.12
N VAL A 79 11.46 24.65 10.32
CA VAL A 79 10.54 25.22 9.32
C VAL A 79 11.13 26.51 8.80
N VAL A 80 11.26 26.64 7.50
CA VAL A 80 11.79 27.82 6.82
C VAL A 80 10.80 28.31 5.79
N LYS A 81 10.58 29.61 5.76
CA LYS A 81 9.85 30.26 4.68
C LYS A 81 10.82 31.06 3.84
N LEU A 82 10.88 30.81 2.55
CA LEU A 82 11.71 31.51 1.60
C LEU A 82 11.06 32.85 1.17
N GLU A 83 11.84 33.78 0.63
CA GLU A 83 11.32 35.09 0.19
C GLU A 83 10.27 34.97 -0.93
N ASN A 84 10.34 33.94 -1.78
CA ASN A 84 9.30 33.68 -2.77
C ASN A 84 7.99 33.12 -2.17
N GLY A 85 8.00 32.76 -0.88
CA GLY A 85 6.85 32.26 -0.12
C GLY A 85 6.79 30.74 0.02
N LEU A 86 7.73 29.98 -0.56
CA LEU A 86 7.82 28.52 -0.37
C LEU A 86 8.10 28.20 1.10
N THR A 87 7.34 27.26 1.65
CA THR A 87 7.61 26.71 2.99
C THR A 87 8.41 25.42 2.86
N VAL A 88 9.48 25.30 3.66
CA VAL A 88 10.36 24.13 3.71
C VAL A 88 10.40 23.60 5.14
N ILE A 89 10.16 22.31 5.30
CA ILE A 89 10.19 21.59 6.58
C ILE A 89 11.32 20.57 6.50
N LEU A 90 12.24 20.59 7.46
CA LEU A 90 13.40 19.71 7.49
C LEU A 90 13.51 19.03 8.86
N ARG A 91 13.79 17.74 8.86
CA ARG A 91 14.10 16.97 10.06
C ARG A 91 15.20 15.95 9.78
N SER A 92 16.28 15.99 10.57
CA SER A 92 17.32 14.94 10.50
C SER A 92 16.88 13.72 11.30
N VAL A 93 16.85 12.56 10.64
CA VAL A 93 16.51 11.24 11.21
C VAL A 93 17.57 10.25 10.73
N ARG A 94 18.51 9.88 11.61
CA ARG A 94 19.72 9.12 11.25
C ARG A 94 19.61 7.63 11.54
N THR A 95 18.44 7.11 11.59
CA THR A 95 18.17 5.71 11.94
C THR A 95 18.39 4.76 10.78
N SER A 96 18.31 5.24 9.56
CA SER A 96 18.61 4.53 8.33
C SER A 96 19.22 5.51 7.32
N PRO A 97 20.13 5.07 6.42
CA PRO A 97 20.75 5.94 5.42
C PRO A 97 19.80 6.22 4.24
N VAL A 98 18.62 6.72 4.53
CA VAL A 98 17.58 7.04 3.55
C VAL A 98 17.05 8.46 3.76
N VAL A 99 16.48 9.03 2.71
CA VAL A 99 15.81 10.33 2.71
C VAL A 99 14.47 10.23 1.99
N CYS A 100 13.48 10.95 2.48
CA CYS A 100 12.24 11.21 1.78
C CYS A 100 12.09 12.72 1.54
N VAL A 101 11.94 13.10 0.28
CA VAL A 101 11.70 14.48 -0.16
C VAL A 101 10.28 14.55 -0.71
N ARG A 102 9.44 15.41 -0.11
CA ARG A 102 8.03 15.57 -0.50
C ARG A 102 7.71 17.00 -0.86
N GLY A 103 6.88 17.16 -1.88
CA GLY A 103 6.30 18.44 -2.26
C GLY A 103 4.78 18.38 -2.25
N TYR A 104 4.17 19.28 -1.53
CA TYR A 104 2.72 19.43 -1.44
C TYR A 104 2.30 20.73 -2.09
N VAL A 105 1.24 20.64 -2.88
CA VAL A 105 0.54 21.81 -3.44
C VAL A 105 -0.89 21.79 -2.93
N ARG A 106 -1.41 22.89 -2.40
CA ARG A 106 -2.84 23.00 -2.02
C ARG A 106 -3.71 23.12 -3.28
N ALA A 107 -3.68 22.07 -4.09
CA ALA A 107 -4.45 21.86 -5.29
C ALA A 107 -5.06 20.47 -5.22
N GLY A 108 -6.37 20.36 -5.26
CA GLY A 108 -7.11 19.11 -5.14
C GLY A 108 -8.55 19.30 -5.57
N GLY A 109 -9.35 18.25 -5.53
CA GLY A 109 -10.71 18.24 -6.04
C GLY A 109 -11.63 19.33 -5.49
N LEU A 110 -11.35 19.88 -4.30
CA LEU A 110 -12.11 20.97 -3.70
C LEU A 110 -11.87 22.32 -4.37
N TYR A 111 -10.71 22.54 -4.98
CA TYR A 111 -10.25 23.83 -5.44
C TYR A 111 -10.26 23.96 -6.97
N GLU A 112 -10.92 23.04 -7.67
CA GLU A 112 -11.01 23.02 -9.13
C GLU A 112 -11.85 24.17 -9.71
N GLY A 113 -12.71 24.79 -8.92
CA GLY A 113 -13.49 25.96 -9.30
C GLY A 113 -14.38 25.70 -10.52
N GLN A 114 -14.12 26.41 -11.63
CA GLN A 114 -14.89 26.23 -12.88
C GLN A 114 -14.68 24.86 -13.56
N TRP A 115 -13.63 24.12 -13.21
CA TRP A 115 -13.34 22.77 -13.70
C TRP A 115 -13.80 21.68 -12.73
N LEU A 116 -14.64 22.01 -11.73
CA LEU A 116 -15.11 21.03 -10.75
C LEU A 116 -15.82 19.87 -11.45
N GLY A 117 -15.30 18.68 -11.22
CA GLY A 117 -15.78 17.43 -11.84
C GLY A 117 -15.06 17.05 -13.14
N CYS A 118 -14.14 17.89 -13.64
CA CYS A 118 -13.26 17.53 -14.74
C CYS A 118 -12.05 16.69 -14.31
N GLY A 119 -11.75 16.62 -13.00
CA GLY A 119 -10.55 15.93 -12.49
C GLY A 119 -9.26 16.65 -12.89
N VAL A 120 -9.29 17.97 -13.06
CA VAL A 120 -8.14 18.76 -13.52
C VAL A 120 -6.94 18.65 -12.57
N SER A 121 -7.19 18.56 -11.26
CA SER A 121 -6.12 18.36 -10.27
C SER A 121 -5.42 17.03 -10.44
N HIS A 122 -6.17 15.97 -10.69
CA HIS A 122 -5.66 14.62 -10.86
C HIS A 122 -4.93 14.46 -12.21
N LEU A 123 -5.50 14.98 -13.29
CA LEU A 123 -4.81 14.99 -14.58
C LEU A 123 -3.52 15.81 -14.53
N LEU A 124 -3.50 16.94 -13.79
CA LEU A 124 -2.30 17.74 -13.61
C LEU A 124 -1.22 17.01 -12.79
N GLU A 125 -1.62 16.18 -11.82
CA GLU A 125 -0.69 15.29 -11.09
C GLU A 125 0.06 14.40 -12.07
N HIS A 126 -0.66 13.72 -12.98
CA HIS A 126 -0.07 12.88 -14.02
C HIS A 126 0.90 13.66 -14.89
N LEU A 127 0.48 14.81 -15.40
CA LEU A 127 1.27 15.65 -16.29
C LEU A 127 2.57 16.18 -15.65
N VAL A 128 2.52 16.53 -14.37
CA VAL A 128 3.70 17.02 -13.62
C VAL A 128 4.66 15.88 -13.30
N ALA A 129 4.14 14.70 -12.96
CA ALA A 129 4.98 13.55 -12.61
C ALA A 129 5.62 12.89 -13.84
N ASP A 130 4.98 13.00 -15.03
CA ASP A 130 5.43 12.35 -16.27
C ASP A 130 6.37 13.22 -17.12
N GLU A 131 6.18 14.53 -17.19
CA GLU A 131 6.91 15.37 -18.14
C GLU A 131 7.58 16.61 -17.54
N ALA A 132 8.85 16.49 -17.24
CA ALA A 132 9.78 17.60 -17.35
C ALA A 132 10.66 17.42 -18.62
N GLU A 133 10.07 17.36 -19.80
CA GLU A 133 10.80 17.50 -21.05
C GLU A 133 11.07 18.98 -21.31
N HIS A 134 12.33 19.38 -21.18
CA HIS A 134 12.76 20.71 -21.61
C HIS A 134 13.24 20.65 -23.05
N ASP A 135 12.53 21.33 -23.95
CA ASP A 135 13.09 21.74 -25.23
C ASP A 135 14.17 22.81 -24.97
N VAL A 136 15.44 22.43 -25.03
CA VAL A 136 16.54 23.38 -24.90
C VAL A 136 16.84 23.92 -26.29
N PRO A 137 16.76 25.24 -26.52
CA PRO A 137 17.18 25.84 -27.79
C PRO A 137 18.67 25.57 -28.06
N ASP A 138 18.96 25.16 -29.30
CA ASP A 138 20.25 24.78 -29.84
C ASP A 138 21.37 25.74 -29.41
N GLY A 139 22.37 25.28 -28.66
CA GLY A 139 23.68 25.93 -28.60
C GLY A 139 24.34 26.28 -27.25
N GLY A 140 23.98 25.70 -26.12
CA GLY A 140 24.65 26.00 -24.85
C GLY A 140 25.05 24.77 -24.01
N LYS A 141 25.91 24.97 -23.02
CA LYS A 141 26.32 23.93 -22.05
C LYS A 141 25.13 23.35 -21.22
N ALA A 142 23.92 23.88 -21.39
CA ALA A 142 22.67 23.31 -20.92
C ALA A 142 22.25 22.09 -21.73
N ALA A 143 22.71 21.91 -22.96
CA ALA A 143 22.40 20.78 -23.83
C ALA A 143 22.81 19.40 -23.27
N VAL A 144 23.75 19.37 -22.31
CA VAL A 144 24.15 18.12 -21.64
C VAL A 144 23.13 17.65 -20.60
N ARG A 145 22.30 18.56 -20.03
CA ARG A 145 21.22 18.23 -19.12
C ARG A 145 19.93 17.77 -19.83
N ALA A 146 19.66 18.31 -21.00
CA ALA A 146 18.43 18.06 -21.75
C ALA A 146 18.47 16.82 -22.65
N ALA A 147 19.66 16.37 -23.06
CA ALA A 147 19.81 15.14 -23.83
C ALA A 147 19.60 13.87 -23.02
N ASP A 148 19.52 13.96 -21.72
CA ASP A 148 19.49 12.84 -20.79
C ASP A 148 18.16 12.77 -20.03
N SER A 149 17.13 12.23 -20.68
CA SER A 149 16.13 11.40 -20.00
C SER A 149 14.93 12.07 -19.31
N LYS A 150 13.78 11.47 -19.52
CA LYS A 150 12.51 11.67 -18.82
C LYS A 150 12.66 11.57 -17.30
N PRO A 151 11.78 12.18 -16.50
CA PRO A 151 11.81 12.09 -15.03
C PRO A 151 11.90 10.67 -14.50
N VAL A 152 11.19 9.73 -15.11
CA VAL A 152 11.26 8.29 -14.79
C VAL A 152 12.67 7.72 -14.96
N ASP A 153 13.37 8.10 -16.02
CA ASP A 153 14.75 7.65 -16.24
C ASP A 153 15.71 8.26 -15.22
N ARG A 154 15.40 9.46 -14.72
CA ARG A 154 16.18 10.09 -13.64
C ARG A 154 15.90 9.41 -12.29
N VAL A 155 14.64 9.10 -11.98
CA VAL A 155 14.26 8.31 -10.79
C VAL A 155 15.00 6.97 -10.81
N ARG A 156 14.98 6.27 -11.95
CA ARG A 156 15.70 4.99 -12.13
C ARG A 156 17.21 5.15 -11.94
N ARG A 157 17.81 6.16 -12.56
CA ARG A 157 19.27 6.39 -12.50
C ARG A 157 19.78 6.62 -11.10
N ILE A 158 19.03 7.33 -10.27
CA ILE A 158 19.41 7.57 -8.87
C ILE A 158 18.96 6.41 -7.95
N GLY A 159 18.26 5.42 -8.48
CA GLY A 159 17.74 4.29 -7.71
C GLY A 159 16.63 4.67 -6.73
N ALA A 160 15.92 5.78 -6.96
CA ALA A 160 14.87 6.25 -6.07
C ALA A 160 13.54 5.52 -6.28
N GLN A 161 12.68 5.58 -5.27
CA GLN A 161 11.25 5.34 -5.40
C GLN A 161 10.52 6.68 -5.43
N ALA A 162 9.62 6.85 -6.37
CA ALA A 162 8.86 8.08 -6.50
C ALA A 162 7.40 7.78 -6.81
N ASN A 163 6.52 8.64 -6.31
CA ASN A 163 5.08 8.54 -6.58
C ASN A 163 4.40 9.90 -6.37
N ALA A 164 3.17 10.02 -6.84
CA ALA A 164 2.31 11.17 -6.60
C ALA A 164 0.89 10.71 -6.25
N TYR A 165 0.10 11.60 -5.67
CA TYR A 165 -1.32 11.40 -5.45
C TYR A 165 -2.04 12.72 -5.29
N THR A 166 -3.30 12.75 -5.72
CA THR A 166 -4.22 13.87 -5.52
C THR A 166 -5.32 13.52 -4.54
N SER A 167 -5.50 14.37 -3.54
CA SER A 167 -6.57 14.30 -2.55
C SER A 167 -7.67 15.35 -2.81
N LEU A 168 -8.61 15.48 -1.87
CA LEU A 168 -9.61 16.53 -1.93
C LEU A 168 -9.00 17.94 -1.84
N ASP A 169 -7.98 18.12 -0.98
CA ASP A 169 -7.45 19.44 -0.64
C ASP A 169 -5.99 19.69 -1.05
N HIS A 170 -5.27 18.67 -1.53
CA HIS A 170 -3.90 18.83 -2.00
C HIS A 170 -3.49 17.74 -2.99
N THR A 171 -2.43 18.04 -3.75
CA THR A 171 -1.63 17.08 -4.51
C THR A 171 -0.26 16.95 -3.87
N CYS A 172 0.26 15.74 -3.76
CA CYS A 172 1.58 15.43 -3.21
C CYS A 172 2.42 14.68 -4.22
N TYR A 173 3.70 15.06 -4.31
CA TYR A 173 4.76 14.38 -5.05
C TYR A 173 5.83 13.97 -4.05
N TYR A 174 6.34 12.75 -4.12
CA TYR A 174 7.38 12.31 -3.20
C TYR A 174 8.40 11.39 -3.82
N ILE A 175 9.62 11.49 -3.32
CA ILE A 175 10.79 10.76 -3.78
C ILE A 175 11.51 10.25 -2.55
N SER A 176 11.75 8.94 -2.49
CA SER A 176 12.53 8.30 -1.43
C SER A 176 13.74 7.60 -2.03
N ALA A 177 14.92 7.83 -1.44
CA ALA A 177 16.17 7.26 -1.92
C ALA A 177 17.17 7.06 -0.77
N THR A 178 18.35 6.54 -1.07
CA THR A 178 19.48 6.58 -0.13
C THR A 178 19.89 8.02 0.16
N SER A 179 20.35 8.31 1.37
CA SER A 179 20.66 9.68 1.82
C SER A 179 21.75 10.37 0.98
N GLU A 180 22.65 9.60 0.35
CA GLU A 180 23.66 10.11 -0.59
C GLU A 180 23.05 10.75 -1.86
N LYS A 181 21.76 10.51 -2.11
CA LYS A 181 20.99 11.04 -3.25
C LYS A 181 20.07 12.20 -2.88
N THR A 182 20.24 12.78 -1.71
CA THR A 182 19.38 13.89 -1.23
C THR A 182 19.34 15.04 -2.22
N ASP A 183 20.49 15.47 -2.76
CA ASP A 183 20.57 16.58 -3.70
C ASP A 183 19.87 16.26 -5.02
N ASP A 184 20.06 15.04 -5.54
CA ASP A 184 19.39 14.55 -6.76
C ASP A 184 17.86 14.53 -6.57
N CYS A 185 17.37 14.09 -5.39
CA CYS A 185 15.94 14.06 -5.06
C CYS A 185 15.34 15.48 -4.96
N ILE A 186 16.06 16.42 -4.36
CA ILE A 186 15.63 17.83 -4.27
C ILE A 186 15.58 18.47 -5.66
N GLU A 187 16.59 18.24 -6.50
CA GLU A 187 16.62 18.72 -7.89
C GLU A 187 15.43 18.17 -8.69
N LEU A 188 15.17 16.86 -8.61
CA LEU A 188 14.06 16.21 -9.30
C LEU A 188 12.68 16.73 -8.82
N LEU A 189 12.51 16.92 -7.51
CA LEU A 189 11.27 17.51 -6.98
C LEU A 189 11.08 18.96 -7.46
N ALA A 190 12.16 19.72 -7.58
CA ALA A 190 12.11 21.08 -8.11
C ALA A 190 11.76 21.10 -9.61
N ASP A 191 12.23 20.12 -10.39
CA ASP A 191 11.83 19.98 -11.79
C ASP A 191 10.32 19.73 -11.89
N TRP A 192 9.75 18.88 -11.08
CA TRP A 192 8.31 18.64 -11.04
C TRP A 192 7.50 19.88 -10.61
N LEU A 193 7.90 20.54 -9.53
CA LEU A 193 7.08 21.60 -8.95
C LEU A 193 7.29 22.98 -9.55
N ALA A 194 8.51 23.26 -10.04
CA ALA A 194 8.90 24.59 -10.46
C ALA A 194 9.15 24.73 -11.97
N ARG A 195 9.43 23.59 -12.66
CA ARG A 195 9.89 23.62 -14.05
C ARG A 195 9.06 22.75 -14.99
N ALA A 196 7.98 22.09 -14.50
CA ALA A 196 7.13 21.23 -15.32
C ALA A 196 6.47 22.02 -16.47
N GLU A 197 6.61 21.52 -17.70
CA GLU A 197 5.96 22.05 -18.88
C GLU A 197 4.83 21.13 -19.32
N ILE A 198 3.64 21.68 -19.54
CA ILE A 198 2.48 20.91 -19.98
C ILE A 198 2.41 21.00 -21.51
N THR A 199 2.89 19.95 -22.20
CA THR A 199 2.90 19.88 -23.65
C THR A 199 1.59 19.31 -24.21
N GLU A 200 1.31 19.56 -25.50
CA GLU A 200 0.13 19.02 -26.19
C GLU A 200 0.15 17.48 -26.25
N ASP A 201 1.33 16.90 -26.44
CA ASP A 201 1.49 15.45 -26.57
C ASP A 201 1.32 14.75 -25.23
N ALA A 202 1.90 15.30 -24.15
CA ALA A 202 1.67 14.85 -22.78
C ALA A 202 0.19 14.92 -22.40
N PHE A 203 -0.43 16.07 -22.64
CA PHE A 203 -1.84 16.23 -22.37
C PHE A 203 -2.71 15.18 -23.07
N ARG A 204 -2.49 14.94 -24.38
CA ARG A 204 -3.25 13.93 -25.13
C ARG A 204 -3.06 12.53 -24.56
N ARG A 205 -1.85 12.19 -24.20
CA ARG A 205 -1.49 10.88 -23.63
C ARG A 205 -2.14 10.70 -22.28
N GLU A 206 -1.85 11.59 -21.31
CA GLU A 206 -2.31 11.46 -19.93
C GLU A 206 -3.83 11.64 -19.79
N HIS A 207 -4.44 12.49 -20.59
CA HIS A 207 -5.88 12.59 -20.66
C HIS A 207 -6.53 11.23 -21.03
N GLY A 208 -5.94 10.50 -22.00
CA GLY A 208 -6.37 9.15 -22.33
C GLY A 208 -6.09 8.13 -21.21
N VAL A 209 -5.00 8.28 -20.45
CA VAL A 209 -4.70 7.44 -19.28
C VAL A 209 -5.76 7.63 -18.19
N VAL A 210 -6.06 8.86 -17.82
CA VAL A 210 -7.05 9.18 -16.78
C VAL A 210 -8.46 8.73 -17.18
N GLN A 211 -8.82 8.83 -18.48
CA GLN A 211 -10.09 8.28 -18.96
C GLN A 211 -10.18 6.76 -18.73
N ARG A 212 -9.15 6.01 -19.08
CA ARG A 212 -9.11 4.55 -18.86
C ARG A 212 -9.13 4.20 -17.37
N GLU A 213 -8.42 4.96 -16.54
CA GLU A 213 -8.46 4.81 -15.09
C GLU A 213 -9.87 5.02 -14.54
N LEU A 214 -10.58 6.01 -15.03
CA LEU A 214 -11.95 6.26 -14.62
C LEU A 214 -12.89 5.10 -15.03
N GLU A 215 -12.71 4.56 -16.23
CA GLU A 215 -13.45 3.39 -16.71
C GLU A 215 -13.17 2.14 -15.84
N MET A 216 -11.89 1.81 -15.59
CA MET A 216 -11.50 0.68 -14.73
C MET A 216 -12.07 0.76 -13.32
N ARG A 217 -12.11 1.97 -12.79
CA ARG A 217 -12.55 2.21 -11.40
C ARG A 217 -14.07 2.35 -11.28
N SER A 218 -14.81 2.39 -12.39
CA SER A 218 -16.27 2.50 -12.36
C SER A 218 -16.96 1.26 -11.79
N ASP A 219 -16.31 0.10 -11.89
CA ASP A 219 -16.88 -1.19 -11.51
C ASP A 219 -16.53 -1.61 -10.06
N ASP A 220 -15.70 -0.85 -9.34
CA ASP A 220 -15.35 -1.11 -7.94
C ASP A 220 -16.53 -0.78 -6.99
N PRO A 221 -17.13 -1.77 -6.32
CA PRO A 221 -18.28 -1.56 -5.41
C PRO A 221 -17.95 -0.64 -4.23
N ASP A 222 -16.77 -0.76 -3.62
CA ASP A 222 -16.37 0.08 -2.48
C ASP A 222 -16.23 1.55 -2.90
N ARG A 223 -15.77 1.77 -4.13
CA ARG A 223 -15.67 3.11 -4.70
C ARG A 223 -17.06 3.69 -5.03
N GLN A 224 -17.94 2.88 -5.61
CA GLN A 224 -19.31 3.30 -5.85
C GLN A 224 -20.05 3.64 -4.56
N LEU A 225 -19.86 2.83 -3.50
CA LEU A 225 -20.39 3.14 -2.17
C LEU A 225 -19.88 4.48 -1.66
N ARG A 226 -18.56 4.71 -1.73
CA ARG A 226 -17.93 5.97 -1.29
C ARG A 226 -18.45 7.16 -2.09
N GLN A 227 -18.45 7.08 -3.43
CA GLN A 227 -18.95 8.16 -4.28
C GLN A 227 -20.41 8.49 -4.00
N ALA A 228 -21.27 7.47 -3.96
CA ALA A 228 -22.67 7.65 -3.66
C ALA A 228 -22.88 8.25 -2.26
N HIS A 229 -22.06 7.84 -1.30
CA HIS A 229 -22.13 8.34 0.07
C HIS A 229 -21.67 9.81 0.16
N MET A 230 -20.53 10.17 -0.44
CA MET A 230 -20.02 11.54 -0.46
C MET A 230 -20.99 12.49 -1.16
N ALA A 231 -21.54 12.06 -2.29
CA ALA A 231 -22.58 12.82 -2.99
C ALA A 231 -23.85 13.01 -2.15
N ASN A 232 -24.25 12.02 -1.35
CA ASN A 232 -25.41 12.09 -0.46
C ASN A 232 -25.12 12.93 0.79
N LEU A 233 -23.90 12.89 1.32
CA LEU A 233 -23.46 13.63 2.50
C LEU A 233 -23.29 15.13 2.21
N TYR A 234 -22.50 15.48 1.19
CA TYR A 234 -22.05 16.85 0.91
C TYR A 234 -22.87 17.61 -0.15
N ARG A 235 -23.61 16.91 -0.99
CA ARG A 235 -24.54 17.47 -1.99
C ARG A 235 -23.93 18.57 -2.89
N GLN A 236 -24.10 19.84 -2.51
CA GLN A 236 -23.65 21.00 -3.28
C GLN A 236 -22.22 21.44 -2.95
N HIS A 237 -21.63 20.91 -1.89
CA HIS A 237 -20.25 21.21 -1.55
C HIS A 237 -19.29 20.47 -2.49
N PRO A 238 -18.16 21.05 -2.91
CA PRO A 238 -17.20 20.40 -3.81
C PRO A 238 -16.76 18.99 -3.36
N ALA A 239 -16.74 18.72 -2.06
CA ALA A 239 -16.45 17.38 -1.51
C ALA A 239 -17.43 16.26 -1.93
N ALA A 240 -18.55 16.60 -2.57
CA ALA A 240 -19.47 15.63 -3.16
C ALA A 240 -18.94 15.04 -4.48
N VAL A 241 -17.94 15.69 -5.10
CA VAL A 241 -17.40 15.35 -6.42
C VAL A 241 -16.14 14.49 -6.24
N PRO A 242 -16.00 13.38 -7.00
CA PRO A 242 -14.81 12.56 -6.94
C PRO A 242 -13.59 13.29 -7.54
N VAL A 243 -12.42 13.10 -6.94
CA VAL A 243 -11.16 13.74 -7.34
C VAL A 243 -10.80 13.47 -8.81
N ILE A 244 -11.04 12.25 -9.29
CA ILE A 244 -10.78 11.88 -10.69
C ILE A 244 -11.80 12.53 -11.67
N GLY A 245 -12.86 13.14 -11.15
CA GLY A 245 -13.93 13.74 -11.94
C GLY A 245 -14.96 12.72 -12.46
N TYR A 246 -15.66 13.14 -13.49
CA TYR A 246 -16.66 12.37 -14.24
C TYR A 246 -16.28 12.30 -15.71
N GLU A 247 -16.68 11.23 -16.39
CA GLU A 247 -16.30 10.94 -17.77
C GLU A 247 -16.58 12.10 -18.75
N HIS A 248 -17.81 12.65 -18.72
CA HIS A 248 -18.18 13.69 -19.67
C HIS A 248 -17.44 15.02 -19.41
N PRO A 249 -17.38 15.57 -18.18
CA PRO A 249 -16.58 16.77 -17.91
C PRO A 249 -15.08 16.60 -18.18
N LEU A 250 -14.51 15.42 -17.91
CA LEU A 250 -13.12 15.14 -18.23
C LEU A 250 -12.86 15.24 -19.75
N LYS A 251 -13.73 14.68 -20.58
CA LYS A 251 -13.60 14.75 -22.04
C LYS A 251 -13.65 16.17 -22.63
N GLU A 252 -14.28 17.10 -21.94
CA GLU A 252 -14.38 18.51 -22.36
C GLU A 252 -13.21 19.37 -21.83
N LEU A 253 -12.34 18.80 -20.99
CA LEU A 253 -11.20 19.52 -20.43
C LEU A 253 -10.16 19.79 -21.53
N THR A 254 -9.71 21.05 -21.61
CA THR A 254 -8.72 21.50 -22.60
C THR A 254 -7.35 21.71 -21.94
N ILE A 255 -6.28 21.62 -22.75
CA ILE A 255 -4.93 21.88 -22.28
C ILE A 255 -4.77 23.31 -21.74
N GLU A 256 -5.46 24.31 -22.34
CA GLU A 256 -5.43 25.67 -21.85
C GLU A 256 -6.05 25.79 -20.46
N GLY A 257 -7.11 25.03 -20.19
CA GLY A 257 -7.71 24.92 -18.86
C GLY A 257 -6.74 24.35 -17.84
N VAL A 258 -6.04 23.28 -18.20
CA VAL A 258 -5.03 22.66 -17.35
C VAL A 258 -3.85 23.60 -17.09
N ARG A 259 -3.33 24.26 -18.14
CA ARG A 259 -2.26 25.27 -18.02
C ARG A 259 -2.68 26.47 -17.17
N GLU A 260 -3.92 26.91 -17.26
CA GLU A 260 -4.45 27.99 -16.44
C GLU A 260 -4.54 27.55 -14.97
N TYR A 261 -5.06 26.33 -14.70
CA TYR A 261 -5.12 25.76 -13.37
C TYR A 261 -3.74 25.60 -12.77
N HIS A 262 -2.76 25.07 -13.51
CA HIS A 262 -1.36 24.94 -13.10
C HIS A 262 -0.78 26.30 -12.68
N ARG A 263 -0.81 27.29 -13.53
CA ARG A 263 -0.29 28.65 -13.23
C ARG A 263 -0.95 29.30 -12.02
N ARG A 264 -2.21 28.95 -11.73
CA ARG A 264 -2.96 29.51 -10.60
C ARG A 264 -2.60 28.81 -9.30
N MET A 265 -2.43 27.49 -9.31
CA MET A 265 -2.29 26.67 -8.10
C MET A 265 -0.84 26.37 -7.74
N TYR A 266 0.04 26.20 -8.73
CA TYR A 266 1.45 25.83 -8.53
C TYR A 266 2.32 27.08 -8.37
N VAL A 267 2.11 27.75 -7.25
CA VAL A 267 2.86 28.95 -6.82
C VAL A 267 3.49 28.69 -5.45
N PRO A 268 4.70 29.23 -5.15
CA PRO A 268 5.45 28.87 -3.93
C PRO A 268 4.68 29.15 -2.63
N GLN A 269 3.81 30.18 -2.59
CA GLN A 269 2.99 30.46 -1.42
C GLN A 269 1.92 29.40 -1.13
N ASN A 270 1.65 28.53 -2.12
CA ASN A 270 0.68 27.45 -2.06
C ASN A 270 1.34 26.07 -1.90
N MET A 271 2.67 26.05 -1.70
CA MET A 271 3.49 24.84 -1.66
C MET A 271 4.19 24.66 -0.32
N VAL A 272 4.39 23.39 0.04
CA VAL A 272 5.21 22.98 1.18
C VAL A 272 6.15 21.86 0.70
N VAL A 273 7.45 22.02 0.96
CA VAL A 273 8.46 20.98 0.74
C VAL A 273 8.86 20.41 2.09
N SER A 274 8.83 19.10 2.25
CA SER A 274 9.26 18.38 3.46
C SER A 274 10.41 17.44 3.14
N ILE A 275 11.50 17.52 3.89
CA ILE A 275 12.70 16.70 3.72
C ILE A 275 13.04 16.06 5.05
N VAL A 276 12.96 14.74 5.11
CA VAL A 276 13.20 13.95 6.33
C VAL A 276 14.11 12.78 6.00
N GLY A 277 15.12 12.56 6.81
CA GLY A 277 16.05 11.44 6.64
C GLY A 277 17.43 11.69 7.24
N ASP A 278 18.40 10.86 6.86
CA ASP A 278 19.81 11.05 7.25
C ASP A 278 20.43 12.19 6.45
N ILE A 279 20.10 13.40 6.85
CA ILE A 279 20.49 14.64 6.16
C ILE A 279 21.26 15.60 7.10
N ASP A 280 22.10 16.44 6.48
CA ASP A 280 22.48 17.71 7.08
C ASP A 280 21.43 18.77 6.71
N VAL A 281 20.74 19.30 7.72
CA VAL A 281 19.64 20.28 7.56
C VAL A 281 20.11 21.55 6.83
N SER A 282 21.35 21.97 7.06
CA SER A 282 21.90 23.19 6.44
C SER A 282 22.23 22.98 4.97
N GLU A 283 22.80 21.83 4.62
CA GLU A 283 23.14 21.46 3.24
C GLU A 283 21.85 21.26 2.44
N ALA A 284 20.89 20.47 2.95
CA ALA A 284 19.61 20.25 2.31
C ALA A 284 18.84 21.57 2.07
N LEU A 285 18.85 22.48 3.05
CA LEU A 285 18.24 23.81 2.88
C LEU A 285 18.92 24.64 1.79
N GLN A 286 20.25 24.63 1.73
CA GLN A 286 20.99 25.33 0.67
C GLN A 286 20.66 24.77 -0.73
N GLN A 287 20.51 23.46 -0.83
CA GLN A 287 20.10 22.83 -2.08
C GLN A 287 18.68 23.24 -2.49
N VAL A 288 17.71 23.25 -1.56
CA VAL A 288 16.36 23.76 -1.83
C VAL A 288 16.41 25.24 -2.28
N GLN A 289 17.17 26.09 -1.58
CA GLN A 289 17.33 27.50 -1.95
C GLN A 289 17.87 27.68 -3.37
N LYS A 290 18.76 26.81 -3.79
CA LYS A 290 19.36 26.80 -5.13
C LYS A 290 18.38 26.29 -6.19
N GLU A 291 17.75 25.14 -5.95
CA GLU A 291 16.91 24.47 -6.96
C GLU A 291 15.57 25.18 -7.18
N PHE A 292 15.05 25.85 -6.17
CA PHE A 292 13.84 26.67 -6.27
C PHE A 292 14.14 28.16 -6.51
N ALA A 293 15.36 28.51 -6.92
CA ALA A 293 15.78 29.90 -7.14
C ALA A 293 14.97 30.61 -8.24
N ASP A 294 14.62 29.89 -9.30
CA ASP A 294 13.91 30.41 -10.46
C ASP A 294 12.38 30.45 -10.29
N LEU A 295 11.84 29.84 -9.21
CA LEU A 295 10.42 29.82 -8.93
C LEU A 295 9.98 31.22 -8.42
N PRO A 296 9.29 32.03 -9.25
CA PRO A 296 8.94 33.38 -8.87
C PRO A 296 7.83 33.40 -7.83
N ALA A 297 7.83 34.40 -6.98
CA ALA A 297 6.68 34.65 -6.10
C ALA A 297 5.41 34.85 -6.94
N GLY A 298 4.38 34.09 -6.63
CA GLY A 298 3.09 34.16 -7.27
C GLY A 298 2.05 34.91 -6.42
N ARG A 299 0.81 34.84 -6.85
CA ARG A 299 -0.32 35.28 -6.03
C ARG A 299 -0.94 34.04 -5.38
N SER A 300 -1.08 34.06 -4.05
CA SER A 300 -1.79 32.98 -3.33
C SER A 300 -3.18 32.76 -3.97
N PRO A 301 -3.55 31.51 -4.30
CA PRO A 301 -4.87 31.22 -4.83
C PRO A 301 -5.95 31.47 -3.77
N ASP A 302 -7.17 31.74 -4.21
CA ASP A 302 -8.33 31.76 -3.35
C ASP A 302 -8.80 30.31 -3.10
N LEU A 303 -8.67 29.87 -1.86
CA LEU A 303 -9.05 28.53 -1.39
C LEU A 303 -10.35 28.54 -0.57
N THR A 304 -11.16 29.60 -0.71
CA THR A 304 -12.43 29.74 0.02
C THR A 304 -13.44 28.71 -0.47
N LEU A 305 -14.01 27.95 0.47
CA LEU A 305 -15.02 26.93 0.20
C LEU A 305 -16.38 27.34 0.79
N PRO A 306 -17.49 26.88 0.21
CA PRO A 306 -18.80 27.06 0.84
C PRO A 306 -18.88 26.32 2.16
N GLU A 307 -19.76 26.76 3.07
CA GLU A 307 -20.00 26.01 4.30
C GLU A 307 -20.68 24.65 4.01
N VAL A 308 -20.26 23.63 4.74
CA VAL A 308 -20.91 22.31 4.70
C VAL A 308 -22.30 22.42 5.34
N GLU A 309 -23.33 22.12 4.56
CA GLU A 309 -24.73 22.17 4.99
C GLU A 309 -25.01 21.16 6.14
N PRO A 310 -25.72 21.58 7.19
CA PRO A 310 -26.13 20.66 8.23
C PRO A 310 -27.15 19.63 7.69
N ILE A 311 -27.10 18.42 8.23
CA ILE A 311 -28.04 17.36 7.90
C ILE A 311 -29.35 17.64 8.66
N ALA A 312 -30.38 18.09 7.95
CA ALA A 312 -31.67 18.47 8.51
C ALA A 312 -32.57 17.27 8.88
N GLY A 313 -32.31 16.08 8.28
CA GLY A 313 -33.07 14.86 8.51
C GLY A 313 -32.34 13.64 7.97
N ARG A 314 -32.75 12.45 8.39
CA ARG A 314 -32.15 11.19 7.95
C ARG A 314 -32.23 11.05 6.42
N ARG A 315 -31.10 10.72 5.78
CA ARG A 315 -31.01 10.50 4.34
C ARG A 315 -30.60 9.05 4.09
N ARG A 316 -31.25 8.39 3.13
CA ARG A 316 -30.89 7.03 2.72
C ARG A 316 -30.82 6.93 1.20
N VAL A 317 -29.76 6.32 0.70
CA VAL A 317 -29.60 5.93 -0.70
C VAL A 317 -29.30 4.43 -0.73
N VAL A 318 -30.04 3.71 -1.55
CA VAL A 318 -29.84 2.28 -1.80
C VAL A 318 -29.55 2.11 -3.30
N ARG A 319 -28.53 1.37 -3.64
CA ARG A 319 -28.17 0.99 -5.00
C ARG A 319 -27.91 -0.51 -5.07
N THR A 320 -27.88 -1.07 -6.26
CA THR A 320 -27.49 -2.47 -6.50
C THR A 320 -26.24 -2.53 -7.33
N HIS A 321 -25.44 -3.57 -7.13
CA HIS A 321 -24.24 -3.84 -7.90
C HIS A 321 -24.16 -5.32 -8.28
N PRO A 322 -23.86 -5.67 -9.55
CA PRO A 322 -23.91 -7.05 -10.03
C PRO A 322 -22.82 -7.95 -9.43
N GLU A 323 -21.69 -7.39 -9.05
CA GLU A 323 -20.54 -8.15 -8.54
C GLU A 323 -20.52 -8.31 -7.02
N LEU A 324 -21.49 -7.73 -6.32
CA LEU A 324 -21.58 -7.88 -4.88
C LEU A 324 -22.20 -9.23 -4.49
N SER A 325 -21.59 -9.86 -3.51
CA SER A 325 -22.11 -11.02 -2.81
C SER A 325 -22.77 -10.68 -1.47
N GLU A 326 -22.38 -9.56 -0.86
CA GLU A 326 -22.91 -9.05 0.41
C GLU A 326 -23.52 -7.65 0.28
N ALA A 327 -24.34 -7.29 1.24
CA ALA A 327 -24.74 -5.90 1.44
C ALA A 327 -23.56 -5.11 2.05
N GLN A 328 -23.22 -4.00 1.43
CA GLN A 328 -22.28 -3.03 1.99
C GLN A 328 -23.04 -1.80 2.44
N GLN A 329 -22.79 -1.33 3.65
CA GLN A 329 -23.44 -0.12 4.14
C GLN A 329 -22.49 0.80 4.87
N ARG A 330 -22.63 2.09 4.59
CA ARG A 330 -22.01 3.21 5.33
C ARG A 330 -23.09 4.05 6.00
N MET A 331 -22.91 4.28 7.29
CA MET A 331 -23.72 5.16 8.12
C MET A 331 -22.85 6.32 8.60
N SER A 332 -23.27 7.58 8.38
CA SER A 332 -22.45 8.73 8.77
C SER A 332 -23.24 9.83 9.46
N PHE A 333 -22.56 10.46 10.42
CA PHE A 333 -23.04 11.61 11.16
C PHE A 333 -22.08 12.78 10.90
N LEU A 334 -22.58 13.90 10.44
CA LEU A 334 -21.74 15.09 10.20
C LEU A 334 -21.30 15.69 11.53
N THR A 335 -19.98 15.89 11.70
CA THR A 335 -19.37 16.33 12.97
C THR A 335 -18.66 17.66 12.85
N ILE A 336 -17.35 17.70 12.92
CA ILE A 336 -16.50 18.86 13.16
C ILE A 336 -15.35 18.97 12.13
N PRO A 337 -14.73 20.15 11.98
CA PRO A 337 -13.44 20.27 11.33
C PRO A 337 -12.29 19.86 12.27
N LEU A 338 -11.07 19.71 11.73
CA LEU A 338 -9.88 19.24 12.44
C LEU A 338 -9.56 20.06 13.69
N VAL A 339 -9.62 21.38 13.60
CA VAL A 339 -9.32 22.27 14.73
C VAL A 339 -10.59 22.51 15.56
N HIS A 340 -10.94 21.53 16.37
CA HIS A 340 -12.10 21.59 17.26
C HIS A 340 -11.82 20.84 18.57
N GLU A 341 -12.37 21.32 19.70
CA GLU A 341 -12.14 20.71 21.03
C GLU A 341 -12.69 19.28 21.16
N ASP A 342 -13.74 18.93 20.44
CA ASP A 342 -14.37 17.61 20.47
C ASP A 342 -13.62 16.54 19.62
N LEU A 343 -12.56 16.92 18.89
CA LEU A 343 -11.76 16.04 18.03
C LEU A 343 -11.32 14.78 18.79
N TYR A 344 -10.67 14.98 19.91
CA TYR A 344 -10.04 13.90 20.67
C TYR A 344 -11.06 12.90 21.23
N ALA A 345 -12.21 13.39 21.67
CA ALA A 345 -13.27 12.54 22.19
C ALA A 345 -13.98 11.74 21.09
N LEU A 346 -14.18 12.31 19.90
CA LEU A 346 -14.72 11.60 18.73
C LEU A 346 -13.76 10.52 18.23
N ASP A 347 -12.47 10.82 18.23
CA ASP A 347 -11.47 9.85 17.80
C ASP A 347 -11.31 8.69 18.80
N VAL A 348 -11.37 8.99 20.11
CA VAL A 348 -11.44 7.93 21.14
C VAL A 348 -12.71 7.09 20.97
N LEU A 349 -13.86 7.71 20.69
CA LEU A 349 -15.13 7.00 20.47
C LEU A 349 -15.03 6.02 19.30
N SER A 350 -14.39 6.39 18.19
CA SER A 350 -14.21 5.48 17.04
C SER A 350 -13.41 4.23 17.43
N PHE A 351 -12.41 4.37 18.30
CA PHE A 351 -11.63 3.25 18.83
C PHE A 351 -12.40 2.37 19.79
N VAL A 352 -13.19 2.97 20.68
CA VAL A 352 -14.10 2.21 21.57
C VAL A 352 -15.05 1.34 20.78
N LEU A 353 -15.52 1.82 19.62
CA LEU A 353 -16.52 1.11 18.81
C LEU A 353 -15.95 -0.08 18.05
N THR A 354 -14.82 0.07 17.36
CA THR A 354 -14.38 -0.96 16.38
C THR A 354 -12.90 -1.26 16.34
N ARG A 355 -12.03 -0.61 17.15
CA ARG A 355 -10.60 -0.88 17.12
C ARG A 355 -10.26 -2.10 17.99
N GLY A 356 -9.84 -3.18 17.33
CA GLY A 356 -9.53 -4.46 17.94
C GLY A 356 -10.77 -5.33 18.23
N ASP A 357 -10.57 -6.63 18.36
CA ASP A 357 -11.64 -7.63 18.47
C ASP A 357 -12.43 -7.53 19.80
N ALA A 358 -11.86 -6.95 20.84
CA ALA A 358 -12.55 -6.70 22.11
C ALA A 358 -13.31 -5.36 22.14
N SER A 359 -13.31 -4.59 21.06
CA SER A 359 -14.06 -3.35 20.94
C SER A 359 -15.58 -3.62 20.88
N ARG A 360 -16.36 -2.60 21.20
CA ARG A 360 -17.79 -2.77 21.48
C ARG A 360 -18.55 -3.44 20.33
N LEU A 361 -18.52 -2.87 19.11
CA LEU A 361 -19.26 -3.40 17.97
C LEU A 361 -18.64 -4.68 17.39
N GLN A 362 -17.32 -4.85 17.46
CA GLN A 362 -16.69 -6.11 17.07
C GLN A 362 -17.16 -7.26 17.96
N ARG A 363 -17.24 -7.02 19.26
CA ARG A 363 -17.70 -8.01 20.21
C ARG A 363 -19.20 -8.28 20.09
N THR A 364 -20.05 -7.24 20.19
CA THR A 364 -21.52 -7.43 20.26
C THR A 364 -22.11 -7.79 18.90
N ILE A 365 -21.83 -7.00 17.86
CA ILE A 365 -22.51 -7.11 16.56
C ILE A 365 -21.88 -8.17 15.67
N ARG A 366 -20.53 -8.28 15.68
CA ARG A 366 -19.84 -9.25 14.81
C ARG A 366 -19.74 -10.62 15.46
N ARG A 367 -19.24 -10.73 16.70
CA ARG A 367 -18.94 -12.02 17.35
C ARG A 367 -20.16 -12.63 18.07
N GLU A 368 -20.83 -11.88 18.93
CA GLU A 368 -21.93 -12.39 19.74
C GLU A 368 -23.22 -12.55 18.92
N GLU A 369 -23.65 -11.52 18.20
CA GLU A 369 -24.90 -11.53 17.42
C GLU A 369 -24.72 -12.03 15.98
N GLN A 370 -23.50 -12.06 15.45
CA GLN A 370 -23.15 -12.49 14.10
C GLN A 370 -24.01 -11.81 13.01
N LEU A 371 -24.31 -10.54 13.21
CA LEU A 371 -25.11 -9.75 12.28
C LEU A 371 -24.31 -9.19 11.13
N VAL A 372 -22.99 -9.04 11.29
CA VAL A 372 -22.10 -8.49 10.27
C VAL A 372 -20.89 -9.40 10.10
N THR A 373 -20.33 -9.40 8.89
CA THR A 373 -19.08 -10.07 8.58
C THR A 373 -17.89 -9.16 8.84
N ASN A 374 -18.06 -7.86 8.58
CA ASN A 374 -17.11 -6.82 8.91
C ASN A 374 -17.79 -5.58 9.44
N ILE A 375 -17.14 -4.89 10.39
CA ILE A 375 -17.59 -3.61 10.90
C ILE A 375 -16.39 -2.73 11.26
N SER A 376 -16.42 -1.47 10.84
CA SER A 376 -15.39 -0.49 11.17
C SER A 376 -16.01 0.88 11.45
N SER A 377 -15.32 1.70 12.21
CA SER A 377 -15.73 3.09 12.44
C SER A 377 -14.53 4.02 12.41
N PHE A 378 -14.76 5.23 11.96
CA PHE A 378 -13.73 6.27 11.90
C PHE A 378 -14.36 7.66 12.06
N SER A 379 -13.57 8.55 12.66
CA SER A 379 -13.86 9.98 12.75
C SER A 379 -12.98 10.70 11.72
N TRP A 380 -13.58 11.23 10.66
CA TRP A 380 -12.85 12.04 9.68
C TRP A 380 -13.16 13.51 9.88
N THR A 381 -12.14 14.26 10.26
CA THR A 381 -12.22 15.68 10.59
C THR A 381 -11.28 16.48 9.70
N PRO A 382 -11.68 16.84 8.47
CA PRO A 382 -10.82 17.57 7.55
C PRO A 382 -10.59 19.01 8.00
N ALA A 383 -9.45 19.59 7.63
CA ALA A 383 -9.13 20.98 7.96
C ALA A 383 -10.03 21.99 7.24
N TRP A 384 -10.52 21.66 6.06
CA TRP A 384 -11.33 22.51 5.20
C TRP A 384 -12.81 22.64 5.59
N GLY A 385 -13.32 21.80 6.49
CA GLY A 385 -14.74 21.86 6.86
C GLY A 385 -15.17 20.73 7.78
N LYS A 386 -16.48 20.57 7.94
CA LYS A 386 -17.04 19.48 8.74
C LYS A 386 -16.90 18.14 8.03
N GLY A 387 -16.40 17.15 8.76
CA GLY A 387 -16.33 15.77 8.29
C GLY A 387 -17.31 14.84 9.01
N PRO A 388 -17.49 13.61 8.52
CA PRO A 388 -18.33 12.61 9.15
C PRO A 388 -17.62 11.79 10.22
N PHE A 389 -18.37 11.38 11.23
CA PHE A 389 -18.16 10.15 11.97
C PHE A 389 -18.92 9.05 11.24
N SER A 390 -18.21 8.00 10.80
CA SER A 390 -18.77 6.95 9.95
C SER A 390 -18.67 5.59 10.61
N ILE A 391 -19.66 4.73 10.34
CA ILE A 391 -19.66 3.31 10.64
C ILE A 391 -19.93 2.58 9.34
N ASP A 392 -19.02 1.72 8.93
CA ASP A 392 -19.11 0.88 7.75
C ASP A 392 -19.30 -0.56 8.17
N PHE A 393 -20.14 -1.29 7.46
CA PHE A 393 -20.28 -2.73 7.68
C PHE A 393 -20.65 -3.49 6.41
N ARG A 394 -20.32 -4.77 6.43
CA ARG A 394 -20.75 -5.74 5.42
C ARG A 394 -21.57 -6.83 6.09
N THR A 395 -22.56 -7.35 5.37
CA THR A 395 -23.45 -8.37 5.93
C THR A 395 -24.27 -9.05 4.83
N ASP A 396 -24.84 -10.20 5.16
CA ASP A 396 -25.93 -10.80 4.38
C ASP A 396 -27.03 -9.77 4.15
N PRO A 397 -27.54 -9.61 2.92
CA PRO A 397 -28.61 -8.66 2.62
C PRO A 397 -29.84 -8.76 3.54
N ALA A 398 -30.18 -9.95 4.01
CA ALA A 398 -31.28 -10.16 4.94
C ALA A 398 -30.98 -9.66 6.36
N LYS A 399 -29.72 -9.55 6.74
CA LYS A 399 -29.26 -9.06 8.05
C LYS A 399 -29.01 -7.55 8.08
N ALA A 400 -28.99 -6.87 6.94
CA ALA A 400 -28.60 -5.46 6.84
C ALA A 400 -29.45 -4.50 7.71
N ASP A 401 -30.75 -4.69 7.80
CA ASP A 401 -31.60 -3.88 8.67
C ASP A 401 -31.47 -4.27 10.15
N PRO A 402 -31.46 -5.56 10.53
CA PRO A 402 -31.11 -5.99 11.89
C PRO A 402 -29.75 -5.43 12.37
N ALA A 403 -28.71 -5.52 11.55
CA ALA A 403 -27.38 -4.99 11.87
C ALA A 403 -27.41 -3.47 12.11
N GLU A 404 -28.03 -2.72 11.23
CA GLU A 404 -28.21 -1.27 11.42
C GLU A 404 -28.93 -0.94 12.73
N GLN A 405 -30.00 -1.70 13.07
CA GLN A 405 -30.73 -1.48 14.31
C GLN A 405 -29.91 -1.80 15.55
N ALA A 406 -29.17 -2.91 15.56
CA ALA A 406 -28.30 -3.30 16.65
C ALA A 406 -27.17 -2.29 16.87
N ILE A 407 -26.54 -1.81 15.78
CA ILE A 407 -25.53 -0.73 15.84
C ILE A 407 -26.13 0.54 16.48
N LEU A 408 -27.31 0.95 16.05
CA LEU A 408 -27.98 2.13 16.62
C LEU A 408 -28.34 1.95 18.11
N GLN A 409 -28.68 0.75 18.57
CA GLN A 409 -28.91 0.45 19.98
C GLN A 409 -27.62 0.58 20.80
N GLU A 410 -26.48 0.10 20.29
CA GLU A 410 -25.19 0.30 20.95
C GLU A 410 -24.79 1.77 21.03
N LEU A 411 -25.06 2.54 19.97
CA LEU A 411 -24.81 4.00 20.03
C LEU A 411 -25.73 4.69 21.02
N ASP A 412 -26.99 4.27 21.15
CA ASP A 412 -27.91 4.79 22.15
C ASP A 412 -27.49 4.41 23.59
N SER A 413 -26.97 3.20 23.81
CA SER A 413 -26.37 2.81 25.10
C SER A 413 -25.20 3.75 25.48
N ILE A 414 -24.28 4.05 24.54
CA ILE A 414 -23.18 5.00 24.78
C ILE A 414 -23.70 6.41 25.08
N ARG A 415 -24.73 6.85 24.38
CA ARG A 415 -25.36 8.17 24.60
C ARG A 415 -26.02 8.28 25.98
N GLU A 416 -26.61 7.19 26.49
CA GLU A 416 -27.34 7.15 27.76
C GLU A 416 -26.41 6.84 28.94
N GLU A 417 -25.63 5.80 28.84
CA GLU A 417 -24.83 5.23 29.92
C GLU A 417 -23.34 5.63 29.87
N GLY A 418 -22.82 5.95 28.66
CA GLY A 418 -21.41 6.24 28.41
C GLY A 418 -20.60 4.99 28.13
N ILE A 419 -19.30 5.09 28.36
CA ILE A 419 -18.34 4.01 28.20
C ILE A 419 -17.69 3.64 29.53
N SER A 420 -17.24 2.42 29.68
CA SER A 420 -16.54 1.95 30.88
C SER A 420 -15.12 2.56 30.97
N ARG A 421 -14.51 2.43 32.15
CA ARG A 421 -13.12 2.88 32.35
C ARG A 421 -12.14 2.06 31.51
N ASP A 422 -12.42 0.78 31.34
CA ASP A 422 -11.54 -0.15 30.61
C ASP A 422 -11.60 0.11 29.10
N GLU A 423 -12.79 0.35 28.54
CA GLU A 423 -12.95 0.78 27.14
C GLU A 423 -12.19 2.07 26.86
N LEU A 424 -12.30 3.06 27.77
CA LEU A 424 -11.57 4.31 27.62
C LEU A 424 -10.06 4.12 27.68
N ALA A 425 -9.57 3.34 28.65
CA ALA A 425 -8.14 3.11 28.82
C ALA A 425 -7.55 2.39 27.61
N ARG A 426 -8.22 1.35 27.12
CA ARG A 426 -7.84 0.60 25.92
C ARG A 426 -7.80 1.50 24.68
N ALA A 427 -8.86 2.24 24.39
CA ALA A 427 -8.92 3.12 23.22
C ALA A 427 -7.82 4.18 23.22
N LYS A 428 -7.51 4.76 24.38
CA LYS A 428 -6.40 5.71 24.54
C LYS A 428 -5.05 5.07 24.25
N ARG A 429 -4.81 3.87 24.78
CA ARG A 429 -3.55 3.16 24.60
C ARG A 429 -3.35 2.79 23.13
N GLN A 430 -4.36 2.26 22.47
CA GLN A 430 -4.34 1.97 21.04
C GLN A 430 -4.08 3.23 20.19
N LYS A 431 -4.69 4.38 20.53
CA LYS A 431 -4.43 5.65 19.82
C LYS A 431 -2.99 6.14 19.98
N VAL A 432 -2.38 5.96 21.13
CA VAL A 432 -0.97 6.29 21.37
C VAL A 432 -0.07 5.33 20.60
N ALA A 433 -0.37 4.03 20.62
CA ALA A 433 0.36 3.03 19.85
C ALA A 433 0.31 3.34 18.35
N ASP A 434 -0.87 3.65 17.77
CA ASP A 434 -0.99 4.07 16.38
C ASP A 434 -0.09 5.27 16.02
N HIS A 435 0.04 6.23 16.93
CA HIS A 435 0.93 7.37 16.71
C HIS A 435 2.41 6.96 16.73
N VAL A 436 2.81 6.16 17.72
CA VAL A 436 4.18 5.63 17.79
C VAL A 436 4.48 4.80 16.55
N TYR A 437 3.53 3.98 16.09
CA TYR A 437 3.64 3.24 14.83
C TYR A 437 3.79 4.14 13.61
N SER A 438 3.18 5.32 13.57
CA SER A 438 3.24 6.23 12.42
C SER A 438 4.52 7.08 12.36
N GLU A 439 5.36 7.11 13.39
CA GLU A 439 6.61 7.89 13.41
C GLU A 439 7.87 7.06 13.14
N GLN A 440 7.77 5.95 12.53
CA GLN A 440 8.88 5.02 12.35
C GLN A 440 9.56 5.12 10.96
N THR A 441 8.95 5.61 9.85
CA THR A 441 9.63 5.81 8.57
C THR A 441 9.86 7.27 8.23
N VAL A 442 10.91 7.53 7.47
CA VAL A 442 11.17 8.87 6.96
C VAL A 442 10.00 9.36 6.08
N GLU A 443 9.34 8.44 5.37
CA GLU A 443 8.16 8.73 4.57
C GLU A 443 6.98 9.17 5.42
N SER A 444 6.68 8.41 6.48
CA SER A 444 5.56 8.72 7.38
C SER A 444 5.82 10.00 8.17
N ILE A 445 7.03 10.15 8.68
CA ILE A 445 7.43 11.38 9.40
C ILE A 445 7.32 12.59 8.47
N SER A 446 7.86 12.48 7.24
CA SER A 446 7.80 13.57 6.25
C SER A 446 6.36 13.93 5.88
N ALA A 447 5.50 12.91 5.69
CA ALA A 447 4.08 13.11 5.42
C ALA A 447 3.37 13.78 6.60
N THR A 448 3.56 13.28 7.82
CA THR A 448 2.92 13.81 9.03
C THR A 448 3.28 15.28 9.26
N LEU A 449 4.57 15.63 9.23
CA LEU A 449 5.02 17.01 9.43
C LEU A 449 4.43 17.97 8.39
N ALA A 450 4.40 17.56 7.12
CA ALA A 450 3.88 18.41 6.06
C ALA A 450 2.35 18.55 6.13
N THR A 451 1.61 17.47 6.38
CA THR A 451 0.15 17.50 6.46
C THR A 451 -0.35 18.19 7.73
N ASP A 452 0.35 18.02 8.85
CA ASP A 452 0.11 18.80 10.05
C ASP A 452 0.25 20.30 9.77
N TYR A 453 1.35 20.69 9.12
CA TYR A 453 1.56 22.10 8.77
C TYR A 453 0.54 22.63 7.77
N LEU A 454 0.23 21.85 6.70
CA LEU A 454 -0.80 22.23 5.72
C LEU A 454 -2.17 22.42 6.36
N SER A 455 -2.52 21.57 7.32
CA SER A 455 -3.85 21.54 7.94
C SER A 455 -4.02 22.54 9.07
N THR A 456 -2.95 22.83 9.81
CA THR A 456 -3.03 23.60 11.07
C THR A 456 -2.05 24.78 11.14
N GLY A 457 -1.08 24.86 10.25
CA GLY A 457 0.05 25.79 10.31
C GLY A 457 1.14 25.39 11.32
N ASP A 458 1.07 24.19 11.87
CA ASP A 458 1.92 23.70 12.96
C ASP A 458 2.38 22.26 12.70
N PRO A 459 3.66 22.03 12.39
CA PRO A 459 4.17 20.69 12.07
C PRO A 459 4.20 19.73 13.27
N GLY A 460 4.02 20.23 14.50
CA GLY A 460 3.97 19.43 15.72
C GLY A 460 2.55 19.13 16.21
N PHE A 461 1.53 19.28 15.38
CA PHE A 461 0.14 19.05 15.78
C PHE A 461 -0.07 17.60 16.23
N SER A 462 0.41 16.64 15.47
CA SER A 462 0.26 15.20 15.73
C SER A 462 0.92 14.77 17.04
N ARG A 463 2.05 15.31 17.38
CA ARG A 463 2.71 15.04 18.67
C ARG A 463 1.88 15.52 19.85
N ARG A 464 1.34 16.75 19.80
CA ARG A 464 0.46 17.26 20.87
C ARG A 464 -0.90 16.60 20.90
N TYR A 465 -1.32 16.01 19.81
CA TYR A 465 -2.56 15.27 19.74
C TYR A 465 -2.58 14.06 20.70
N THR A 466 -1.49 13.30 20.80
CA THR A 466 -1.42 12.16 21.72
C THR A 466 -1.52 12.56 23.18
N GLU A 467 -0.92 13.68 23.57
CA GLU A 467 -1.07 14.25 24.91
C GLU A 467 -2.53 14.60 25.20
N ARG A 468 -3.26 15.14 24.23
CA ARG A 468 -4.67 15.48 24.34
C ARG A 468 -5.56 14.25 24.42
N ILE A 469 -5.26 13.20 23.68
CA ILE A 469 -5.95 11.91 23.78
C ILE A 469 -5.88 11.35 25.20
N GLN A 470 -4.72 11.45 25.88
CA GLN A 470 -4.56 11.00 27.27
C GLN A 470 -5.45 11.76 28.25
N GLN A 471 -5.87 12.99 27.93
CA GLN A 471 -6.71 13.82 28.78
C GLN A 471 -8.22 13.58 28.59
N VAL A 472 -8.64 12.85 27.54
CA VAL A 472 -10.07 12.56 27.27
C VAL A 472 -10.70 11.79 28.42
N THR A 473 -11.92 12.15 28.79
CA THR A 473 -12.70 11.49 29.85
C THR A 473 -13.89 10.73 29.28
N ALA A 474 -14.38 9.72 30.00
CA ALA A 474 -15.58 8.97 29.58
C ALA A 474 -16.82 9.87 29.42
N GLU A 475 -16.90 10.94 30.23
CA GLU A 475 -17.99 11.91 30.11
C GLU A 475 -17.89 12.71 28.81
N GLN A 476 -16.71 13.14 28.39
CA GLN A 476 -16.52 13.82 27.09
C GLN A 476 -16.88 12.90 25.92
N VAL A 477 -16.53 11.60 25.98
CA VAL A 477 -16.95 10.61 24.96
C VAL A 477 -18.47 10.49 24.93
N ARG A 478 -19.13 10.41 26.07
CA ARG A 478 -20.60 10.40 26.15
C ARG A 478 -21.22 11.70 25.60
N GLU A 479 -20.64 12.85 25.91
CA GLU A 479 -21.14 14.14 25.43
C GLU A 479 -21.05 14.26 23.91
N VAL A 480 -19.94 13.87 23.28
CA VAL A 480 -19.81 13.90 21.83
C VAL A 480 -20.74 12.89 21.17
N ALA A 481 -20.94 11.71 21.74
CA ALA A 481 -21.93 10.74 21.27
C ALA A 481 -23.35 11.33 21.27
N ARG A 482 -23.75 12.00 22.35
CA ARG A 482 -25.03 12.72 22.45
C ARG A 482 -25.17 13.87 21.45
N LYS A 483 -24.10 14.63 21.26
CA LYS A 483 -24.07 15.83 20.44
C LYS A 483 -24.13 15.52 18.94
N TYR A 484 -23.43 14.49 18.49
CA TYR A 484 -23.22 14.24 17.07
C TYR A 484 -23.90 12.98 16.56
N LEU A 485 -24.00 11.88 17.31
CA LEU A 485 -24.52 10.61 16.83
C LEU A 485 -26.04 10.54 16.98
N ASN A 486 -26.76 11.43 16.27
CA ASN A 486 -28.20 11.47 16.27
C ASN A 486 -28.76 10.71 15.06
N PRO A 487 -29.48 9.57 15.22
CA PRO A 487 -30.03 8.77 14.12
C PRO A 487 -30.95 9.56 13.18
N GLU A 488 -31.63 10.59 13.67
CA GLU A 488 -32.48 11.45 12.85
C GLU A 488 -31.71 12.40 11.92
N ARG A 489 -30.40 12.52 12.11
CA ARG A 489 -29.49 13.36 11.31
C ARG A 489 -28.37 12.51 10.67
N MET A 490 -28.69 11.29 10.32
CA MET A 490 -27.75 10.33 9.77
C MET A 490 -27.89 10.23 8.25
N VAL A 491 -26.77 10.02 7.57
CA VAL A 491 -26.72 9.68 6.15
C VAL A 491 -26.38 8.20 6.01
N VAL A 492 -27.20 7.46 5.30
CA VAL A 492 -27.00 6.03 5.03
C VAL A 492 -26.88 5.81 3.53
N THR A 493 -25.86 5.09 3.12
CA THR A 493 -25.73 4.59 1.75
C THR A 493 -25.52 3.09 1.82
N ARG A 494 -26.30 2.35 1.06
CA ARG A 494 -26.26 0.88 1.01
C ARG A 494 -26.12 0.42 -0.44
N LEU A 495 -25.21 -0.49 -0.67
CA LEU A 495 -25.15 -1.29 -1.90
C LEU A 495 -25.65 -2.69 -1.61
N LEU A 496 -26.43 -3.25 -2.50
CA LEU A 496 -26.98 -4.60 -2.42
C LEU A 496 -26.55 -5.41 -3.64
N PRO A 497 -26.41 -6.72 -3.52
CA PRO A 497 -26.22 -7.62 -4.65
C PRO A 497 -27.40 -7.54 -5.63
N THR A 498 -27.12 -7.65 -6.91
CA THR A 498 -28.16 -7.77 -7.94
C THR A 498 -28.59 -9.23 -8.02
N GLY A 499 -29.70 -9.57 -7.41
CA GLY A 499 -30.31 -10.91 -7.46
C GLY A 499 -29.98 -11.86 -6.31
N THR A 500 -29.39 -11.34 -5.23
CA THR A 500 -29.12 -11.96 -3.91
C THR A 500 -28.33 -13.25 -3.78
N GLN A 501 -27.29 -13.24 -3.09
CA GLN A 501 -26.70 -13.84 -1.87
C GLN A 501 -25.23 -14.07 -2.04
N ALA A 502 -24.53 -13.61 -1.27
CA ALA A 502 -23.63 -13.25 -0.17
C ALA A 502 -22.27 -14.01 -0.19
N ARG A 503 -21.14 -13.47 0.09
CA ARG A 503 -20.42 -13.15 1.28
C ARG A 503 -18.97 -12.67 1.09
N ALA A 504 -18.37 -12.05 2.09
CA ALA A 504 -17.30 -11.06 2.15
C ALA A 504 -15.93 -11.46 2.72
N GLU A 505 -15.00 -10.52 2.74
CA GLU A 505 -13.96 -10.03 3.70
C GLU A 505 -12.52 -10.01 3.19
N GLU A 506 -11.62 -9.34 3.67
CA GLU A 506 -10.93 -8.34 4.42
C GLU A 506 -9.39 -8.38 4.29
N THR A 507 -8.61 -7.64 4.87
CA THR A 507 -8.01 -6.61 5.65
C THR A 507 -6.47 -6.43 5.57
N SER A 508 -5.87 -5.45 6.20
CA SER A 508 -4.60 -4.79 5.98
C SER A 508 -3.54 -4.72 7.04
N THR A 509 -2.34 -4.21 6.91
CA THR A 509 -1.65 -3.19 7.67
C THR A 509 -0.17 -2.94 7.49
N ASN A 510 0.42 -2.13 8.32
CA ASN A 510 1.68 -1.45 8.21
C ASN A 510 2.64 -1.64 9.33
N ALA A 511 3.87 -1.21 9.14
CA ALA A 511 4.82 -1.03 10.15
C ALA A 511 6.09 -0.24 9.87
N GLU A 512 7.01 -0.14 10.77
CA GLU A 512 8.12 0.77 10.73
C GLU A 512 9.36 0.47 11.56
N GLN A 513 10.35 1.25 11.64
CA GLN A 513 11.76 1.04 11.64
C GLN A 513 12.58 1.44 12.84
N LEU A 514 13.79 0.93 13.01
CA LEU A 514 14.98 1.66 13.40
C LEU A 514 16.27 0.83 13.56
N ARG A 515 17.45 1.48 13.73
CA ARG A 515 18.76 0.84 13.83
C ARG A 515 18.91 0.03 15.12
N ALA A 516 19.37 -1.20 14.94
CA ALA A 516 19.67 -2.15 15.97
C ALA A 516 21.18 -2.35 16.12
N ASP A 517 21.62 -2.77 17.29
CA ASP A 517 22.88 -3.49 17.46
C ASP A 517 22.86 -4.76 16.59
N GLU A 518 24.01 -5.37 16.28
CA GLU A 518 24.03 -6.57 15.44
C GLU A 518 23.17 -7.66 16.08
N PRO A 519 22.18 -8.23 15.36
CA PRO A 519 21.31 -9.26 15.91
C PRO A 519 22.13 -10.50 16.31
N HIS A 520 21.74 -11.14 17.39
CA HIS A 520 22.39 -12.35 17.85
C HIS A 520 21.43 -13.54 17.79
N MET A 521 21.94 -14.72 17.49
CA MET A 521 21.16 -15.94 17.37
C MET A 521 21.65 -17.02 18.34
N PHE A 522 20.71 -17.72 18.94
CA PHE A 522 20.95 -18.91 19.72
C PHE A 522 19.91 -20.01 19.43
N THR A 523 20.17 -21.22 19.91
CA THR A 523 19.25 -22.35 19.71
C THR A 523 18.84 -22.89 21.07
N LEU A 524 17.57 -23.23 21.26
CA LEU A 524 17.06 -23.92 22.44
C LEU A 524 17.40 -25.41 22.39
N ASP A 525 17.32 -26.11 23.54
CA ASP A 525 17.60 -27.53 23.64
C ASP A 525 16.65 -28.38 22.76
N ASN A 526 15.42 -27.95 22.55
CA ASN A 526 14.45 -28.59 21.66
C ASN A 526 14.69 -28.33 20.16
N GLY A 527 15.67 -27.49 19.80
CA GLY A 527 16.05 -27.19 18.44
C GLY A 527 15.44 -25.89 17.85
N LEU A 528 14.62 -25.15 18.60
CA LEU A 528 14.12 -23.85 18.16
C LEU A 528 15.26 -22.83 18.03
N ARG A 529 15.39 -22.22 16.87
CA ARG A 529 16.33 -21.12 16.62
C ARG A 529 15.69 -19.80 16.98
N VAL A 530 16.41 -18.96 17.73
CA VAL A 530 15.93 -17.66 18.19
C VAL A 530 16.89 -16.57 17.73
N VAL A 531 16.36 -15.51 17.13
CA VAL A 531 17.10 -14.33 16.70
C VAL A 531 16.63 -13.13 17.52
N LEU A 532 17.54 -12.45 18.20
CA LEU A 532 17.29 -11.24 18.98
C LEU A 532 17.97 -10.05 18.31
N GLY A 533 17.20 -9.04 17.94
CA GLY A 533 17.66 -7.76 17.39
C GLY A 533 17.26 -6.61 18.31
N GLU A 534 18.12 -6.27 19.26
CA GLU A 534 17.85 -5.15 20.17
C GLU A 534 17.90 -3.82 19.42
N ASN A 535 16.87 -3.01 19.58
CA ASN A 535 16.77 -1.70 18.98
C ASN A 535 16.01 -0.73 19.90
N ARG A 536 16.76 0.09 20.62
CA ARG A 536 16.23 1.03 21.64
C ARG A 536 15.73 2.36 21.08
N ALA A 537 15.69 2.50 19.79
CA ALA A 537 15.31 3.78 19.17
C ALA A 537 13.79 3.95 19.00
N VAL A 538 13.01 2.86 19.12
CA VAL A 538 11.53 2.89 19.12
C VAL A 538 11.02 2.12 20.32
N GLY A 539 10.04 2.64 21.02
CA GLY A 539 9.40 1.98 22.16
C GLY A 539 8.48 0.81 21.76
N LEU A 540 8.94 -0.06 20.84
CA LEU A 540 8.18 -1.16 20.27
C LEU A 540 8.96 -2.46 20.30
N VAL A 541 8.25 -3.58 20.39
CA VAL A 541 8.80 -4.92 20.16
C VAL A 541 7.91 -5.69 19.19
N SER A 542 8.52 -6.26 18.16
CA SER A 542 7.87 -7.20 17.23
C SER A 542 8.48 -8.59 17.38
N MET A 543 7.62 -9.57 17.50
CA MET A 543 7.95 -10.97 17.66
C MET A 543 7.34 -11.76 16.51
N THR A 544 8.16 -12.49 15.76
CA THR A 544 7.69 -13.30 14.64
C THR A 544 8.16 -14.74 14.84
N PHE A 545 7.23 -15.64 15.03
CA PHE A 545 7.47 -17.07 15.00
C PHE A 545 7.09 -17.62 13.62
N VAL A 546 8.02 -18.31 12.96
CA VAL A 546 7.78 -18.97 11.67
C VAL A 546 8.08 -20.45 11.80
N SER A 547 7.26 -21.29 11.17
CA SER A 547 7.51 -22.74 11.05
C SER A 547 7.44 -23.15 9.58
N ALA A 548 8.36 -24.00 9.13
CA ALA A 548 8.32 -24.51 7.76
C ALA A 548 7.04 -25.32 7.54
N GLY A 549 6.35 -25.06 6.44
CA GLY A 549 5.05 -25.67 6.22
C GLY A 549 4.23 -24.98 5.13
N GLY A 550 3.04 -24.54 5.52
CA GLY A 550 2.10 -23.92 4.56
C GLY A 550 1.62 -24.92 3.52
N VAL A 551 1.35 -24.42 2.32
CA VAL A 551 0.88 -25.21 1.18
C VAL A 551 1.80 -26.40 0.85
N LEU A 552 3.08 -26.36 1.22
CA LEU A 552 4.02 -27.44 0.99
C LEU A 552 3.60 -28.77 1.61
N LEU A 553 2.86 -28.73 2.72
CA LEU A 553 2.41 -29.89 3.47
C LEU A 553 0.99 -30.34 3.06
N GLU A 554 0.35 -29.59 2.17
CA GLU A 554 -1.04 -29.82 1.77
C GLU A 554 -1.15 -30.56 0.43
N ASP A 555 -2.22 -31.33 0.32
CA ASP A 555 -2.69 -31.93 -0.93
C ASP A 555 -4.15 -31.49 -1.20
N GLU A 556 -4.77 -32.04 -2.24
CA GLU A 556 -6.15 -31.66 -2.60
C GLU A 556 -7.19 -31.99 -1.52
N SER A 557 -6.92 -32.93 -0.62
CA SER A 557 -7.81 -33.34 0.46
C SER A 557 -7.57 -32.56 1.77
N THR A 558 -6.46 -31.85 1.87
CA THR A 558 -6.03 -31.13 3.08
C THR A 558 -5.82 -29.64 2.85
N ASN A 559 -5.92 -29.18 1.59
CA ASN A 559 -5.64 -27.78 1.24
C ASN A 559 -6.64 -26.81 1.87
N GLY A 560 -6.14 -26.06 2.83
CA GLY A 560 -6.87 -25.11 3.66
C GLY A 560 -6.84 -25.46 5.17
N LEU A 561 -6.40 -26.67 5.54
CA LEU A 561 -6.23 -27.02 6.97
C LEU A 561 -5.20 -26.12 7.64
N GLY A 562 -4.10 -25.78 6.94
CA GLY A 562 -3.07 -24.88 7.45
C GLY A 562 -3.62 -23.48 7.74
N THR A 563 -4.47 -22.96 6.87
CA THR A 563 -5.12 -21.66 7.06
C THR A 563 -6.11 -21.68 8.21
N LEU A 564 -6.96 -22.71 8.31
CA LEU A 564 -7.87 -22.83 9.45
C LEU A 564 -7.10 -23.05 10.77
N MET A 565 -6.02 -23.84 10.76
CA MET A 565 -5.20 -24.12 11.91
C MET A 565 -4.54 -22.83 12.45
N THR A 566 -3.87 -22.06 11.60
CA THR A 566 -3.23 -20.81 12.03
C THR A 566 -4.24 -19.80 12.58
N ASN A 567 -5.38 -19.64 11.92
CA ASN A 567 -6.43 -18.71 12.36
C ASN A 567 -7.10 -19.15 13.66
N LEU A 568 -7.42 -20.45 13.81
CA LEU A 568 -8.10 -20.94 15.01
C LEU A 568 -7.16 -21.02 16.22
N SER A 569 -5.84 -21.18 16.01
CA SER A 569 -4.86 -21.18 17.10
C SER A 569 -4.82 -19.87 17.90
N THR A 570 -5.19 -18.75 17.27
CA THR A 570 -5.28 -17.45 17.95
C THR A 570 -6.60 -17.24 18.71
N ARG A 571 -7.53 -18.20 18.63
CA ARG A 571 -8.84 -18.12 19.26
C ARG A 571 -8.94 -18.86 20.60
N GLY A 572 -7.85 -19.43 21.07
CA GLY A 572 -7.74 -20.06 22.39
C GLY A 572 -6.41 -20.74 22.58
N ALA A 573 -5.74 -20.49 23.69
CA ALA A 573 -4.42 -21.05 23.99
C ALA A 573 -4.17 -21.18 25.50
N GLY A 574 -3.70 -22.32 25.95
CA GLY A 574 -3.55 -22.60 27.38
C GLY A 574 -4.88 -22.45 28.12
N ASP A 575 -4.89 -21.61 29.14
CA ASP A 575 -6.10 -21.25 29.90
C ASP A 575 -6.84 -20.01 29.33
N ARG A 576 -6.38 -19.42 28.23
CA ARG A 576 -6.90 -18.18 27.62
C ARG A 576 -7.97 -18.50 26.56
N THR A 577 -9.09 -17.82 26.65
CA THR A 577 -10.13 -17.82 25.63
C THR A 577 -9.77 -16.82 24.49
N ALA A 578 -10.51 -16.87 23.38
CA ALA A 578 -10.40 -15.90 22.29
C ALA A 578 -10.55 -14.45 22.79
N ASP A 579 -11.47 -14.25 23.71
CA ASP A 579 -11.76 -12.95 24.32
C ASP A 579 -10.61 -12.48 25.26
N ASP A 580 -9.92 -13.40 25.94
CA ASP A 580 -8.77 -13.09 26.80
C ASP A 580 -7.56 -12.67 25.95
N ILE A 581 -7.29 -13.38 24.84
CA ILE A 581 -6.20 -13.07 23.92
C ILE A 581 -6.47 -11.72 23.24
N ALA A 582 -7.67 -11.52 22.72
CA ALA A 582 -8.06 -10.26 22.08
C ALA A 582 -7.99 -9.07 23.06
N ARG A 583 -8.53 -9.25 24.29
CA ARG A 583 -8.45 -8.19 25.32
C ARG A 583 -7.02 -7.87 25.73
N PHE A 584 -6.16 -8.89 25.80
CA PHE A 584 -4.76 -8.64 26.13
C PHE A 584 -4.12 -7.71 25.09
N PHE A 585 -4.08 -8.10 23.81
CA PHE A 585 -3.47 -7.28 22.78
C PHE A 585 -4.15 -5.90 22.62
N ASP A 586 -5.48 -5.86 22.67
CA ASP A 586 -6.20 -4.59 22.65
C ASP A 586 -5.85 -3.69 23.84
N SER A 587 -5.67 -4.27 25.04
CA SER A 587 -5.39 -3.51 26.26
C SER A 587 -3.99 -2.90 26.27
N VAL A 588 -3.03 -3.54 25.59
CA VAL A 588 -1.64 -3.08 25.49
C VAL A 588 -1.37 -2.27 24.21
N GLY A 589 -2.39 -2.07 23.37
CA GLY A 589 -2.24 -1.37 22.09
C GLY A 589 -1.46 -2.18 21.05
N GLY A 590 -1.37 -3.50 21.25
CA GLY A 590 -0.67 -4.43 20.40
C GLY A 590 -1.60 -5.14 19.41
N GLU A 591 -1.01 -6.03 18.63
CA GLU A 591 -1.71 -6.90 17.69
C GLU A 591 -1.06 -8.28 17.61
N LEU A 592 -1.86 -9.30 17.32
CA LEU A 592 -1.42 -10.67 17.02
C LEU A 592 -2.04 -11.10 15.71
N ASN A 593 -1.21 -11.51 14.76
CA ASN A 593 -1.61 -12.01 13.44
C ASN A 593 -1.05 -13.42 13.24
N ALA A 594 -1.83 -14.29 12.58
CA ALA A 594 -1.37 -15.61 12.18
C ALA A 594 -1.79 -15.92 10.76
N GLN A 595 -0.95 -16.63 10.01
CA GLN A 595 -1.25 -16.97 8.61
C GLN A 595 -0.53 -18.22 8.12
N CYS A 596 -1.19 -18.90 7.18
CA CYS A 596 -0.63 -19.94 6.35
C CYS A 596 -0.15 -19.37 5.02
N GLY A 597 1.14 -19.50 4.72
CA GLY A 597 1.74 -19.09 3.46
C GLY A 597 2.01 -20.25 2.51
N ASN A 598 2.79 -20.01 1.46
CA ASN A 598 3.19 -21.08 0.54
C ASN A 598 4.24 -22.02 1.16
N ASN A 599 5.12 -21.49 2.01
CA ASN A 599 6.29 -22.19 2.56
C ASN A 599 6.28 -22.30 4.09
N THR A 600 5.38 -21.60 4.76
CA THR A 600 5.44 -21.40 6.21
C THR A 600 4.06 -21.25 6.81
N PHE A 601 3.96 -21.64 8.06
CA PHE A 601 3.02 -21.06 9.02
C PHE A 601 3.74 -19.93 9.76
N TYR A 602 3.05 -18.84 10.10
CA TYR A 602 3.64 -17.82 10.94
C TYR A 602 2.64 -17.19 11.91
N TRP A 603 3.17 -16.74 13.05
CA TRP A 603 2.50 -15.94 14.06
C TRP A 603 3.36 -14.70 14.31
N GLN A 604 2.77 -13.55 14.25
CA GLN A 604 3.45 -12.28 14.47
C GLN A 604 2.69 -11.45 15.49
N ALA A 605 3.38 -11.03 16.55
CA ALA A 605 2.85 -10.13 17.53
C ALA A 605 3.68 -8.83 17.55
N GLN A 606 3.02 -7.71 17.78
CA GLN A 606 3.64 -6.41 17.98
C GLN A 606 3.02 -5.71 19.18
N VAL A 607 3.87 -5.15 20.06
CA VAL A 607 3.45 -4.48 21.30
C VAL A 607 4.35 -3.31 21.64
N LEU A 608 3.92 -2.47 22.58
CA LEU A 608 4.79 -1.48 23.22
C LEU A 608 5.81 -2.20 24.14
N GLU A 609 6.99 -1.61 24.34
CA GLU A 609 8.11 -2.18 25.08
C GLU A 609 7.76 -2.62 26.51
N ASP A 610 6.92 -1.83 27.20
CA ASP A 610 6.52 -2.08 28.59
C ASP A 610 5.66 -3.33 28.80
N THR A 611 5.25 -4.01 27.72
CA THR A 611 4.39 -5.19 27.76
C THR A 611 4.98 -6.40 27.03
N PHE A 612 6.26 -6.33 26.66
CA PHE A 612 6.96 -7.38 25.90
C PHE A 612 6.89 -8.75 26.60
N SER A 613 7.22 -8.80 27.90
CA SER A 613 7.27 -10.06 28.66
C SER A 613 5.92 -10.79 28.72
N ASP A 614 4.82 -10.02 28.86
CA ASP A 614 3.48 -10.60 28.86
C ASP A 614 3.07 -11.05 27.44
N ALA A 615 3.43 -10.26 26.42
CA ALA A 615 3.08 -10.54 25.04
C ALA A 615 3.81 -11.76 24.48
N VAL A 616 5.08 -11.94 24.78
CA VAL A 616 5.83 -13.14 24.36
C VAL A 616 5.29 -14.41 25.04
N ALA A 617 4.78 -14.31 26.29
CA ALA A 617 4.13 -15.42 26.95
C ALA A 617 2.80 -15.80 26.30
N VAL A 618 2.00 -14.82 25.85
CA VAL A 618 0.78 -15.11 25.07
C VAL A 618 1.12 -15.71 23.72
N LEU A 619 2.14 -15.22 23.03
CA LEU A 619 2.60 -15.77 21.75
C LEU A 619 3.08 -17.23 21.94
N ALA A 620 3.83 -17.50 22.99
CA ALA A 620 4.29 -18.86 23.31
C ALA A 620 3.11 -19.81 23.53
N ASP A 621 2.09 -19.41 24.28
CA ASP A 621 0.88 -20.22 24.46
C ASP A 621 0.14 -20.47 23.13
N VAL A 622 -0.05 -19.43 22.32
CA VAL A 622 -0.73 -19.53 21.01
C VAL A 622 0.00 -20.49 20.06
N VAL A 623 1.32 -20.50 20.11
CA VAL A 623 2.15 -21.36 19.24
C VAL A 623 2.24 -22.79 19.76
N GLN A 624 2.35 -22.99 21.08
CA GLN A 624 2.63 -24.30 21.66
C GLN A 624 1.38 -25.01 22.18
N HIS A 625 0.43 -24.27 22.71
CA HIS A 625 -0.73 -24.80 23.43
C HIS A 625 -2.07 -24.32 22.90
N PRO A 626 -2.29 -24.24 21.55
CA PRO A 626 -3.58 -23.84 21.02
C PRO A 626 -4.66 -24.84 21.40
N THR A 627 -5.80 -24.36 21.86
CA THR A 627 -6.90 -25.21 22.32
C THR A 627 -7.91 -25.57 21.24
N PHE A 628 -7.85 -24.93 20.09
CA PHE A 628 -8.74 -25.12 18.93
C PHE A 628 -10.24 -25.17 19.32
N PRO A 629 -10.79 -24.10 19.91
CA PRO A 629 -12.14 -24.12 20.46
C PRO A 629 -13.20 -24.35 19.38
N SER A 630 -14.04 -25.35 19.55
CA SER A 630 -15.02 -25.77 18.56
C SER A 630 -16.16 -24.77 18.35
N ASP A 631 -16.41 -23.89 19.32
CA ASP A 631 -17.37 -22.78 19.22
C ASP A 631 -16.87 -21.62 18.34
N GLU A 632 -15.56 -21.37 18.29
CA GLU A 632 -14.93 -20.40 17.38
C GLU A 632 -14.75 -20.95 15.95
N MET A 633 -14.78 -22.27 15.76
CA MET A 633 -14.51 -22.91 14.47
C MET A 633 -15.44 -22.41 13.34
N GLN A 634 -16.71 -22.13 13.66
CA GLN A 634 -17.66 -21.66 12.64
C GLN A 634 -17.34 -20.24 12.17
N ALA A 635 -16.87 -19.37 13.06
CA ALA A 635 -16.45 -18.02 12.73
C ALA A 635 -15.21 -18.06 11.82
N VAL A 636 -14.17 -18.80 12.24
CA VAL A 636 -12.91 -18.95 11.47
C VAL A 636 -13.16 -19.58 10.09
N ARG A 637 -14.04 -20.59 10.01
CA ARG A 637 -14.43 -21.17 8.71
C ARG A 637 -15.11 -20.14 7.82
N SER A 638 -16.02 -19.36 8.38
CA SER A 638 -16.72 -18.31 7.64
C SER A 638 -15.77 -17.24 7.12
N GLU A 639 -14.80 -16.86 7.93
CA GLU A 639 -13.72 -15.92 7.52
C GLU A 639 -12.88 -16.50 6.37
N ALA A 640 -12.42 -17.75 6.49
CA ALA A 640 -11.62 -18.41 5.45
C ALA A 640 -12.38 -18.60 4.12
N MET A 641 -13.67 -18.95 4.20
CA MET A 641 -14.55 -19.06 3.02
C MET A 641 -14.73 -17.72 2.33
N ALA A 642 -14.86 -16.66 3.10
CA ALA A 642 -14.98 -15.31 2.59
C ALA A 642 -13.70 -14.86 1.86
N ASP A 643 -12.55 -15.11 2.44
CA ASP A 643 -11.25 -14.84 1.81
C ASP A 643 -11.08 -15.59 0.48
N LEU A 644 -11.50 -16.85 0.43
CA LEU A 644 -11.48 -17.65 -0.79
C LEU A 644 -12.37 -17.03 -1.87
N HIS A 645 -13.60 -16.65 -1.54
CA HIS A 645 -14.51 -16.01 -2.49
C HIS A 645 -14.03 -14.65 -2.95
N GLN A 646 -13.42 -13.85 -2.06
CA GLN A 646 -12.82 -12.56 -2.45
C GLN A 646 -11.65 -12.74 -3.42
N LEU A 647 -10.82 -13.76 -3.22
CA LEU A 647 -9.76 -14.09 -4.17
C LEU A 647 -10.33 -14.40 -5.55
N GLU A 648 -11.43 -15.16 -5.62
CA GLU A 648 -12.09 -15.49 -6.88
C GLU A 648 -12.74 -14.28 -7.57
N GLN A 649 -13.03 -13.21 -6.84
CA GLN A 649 -13.48 -11.94 -7.42
C GLN A 649 -12.34 -11.12 -8.05
N ASN A 650 -11.10 -11.34 -7.65
CA ASN A 650 -9.95 -10.64 -8.20
C ASN A 650 -9.45 -11.31 -9.49
N VAL A 651 -9.47 -10.59 -10.61
CA VAL A 651 -9.12 -11.11 -11.94
C VAL A 651 -7.68 -11.65 -12.03
N VAL A 652 -6.73 -11.00 -11.33
CA VAL A 652 -5.32 -11.44 -11.32
C VAL A 652 -5.16 -12.68 -10.45
N ALA A 653 -5.78 -12.70 -9.26
CA ALA A 653 -5.70 -13.83 -8.34
C ALA A 653 -6.38 -15.09 -8.91
N GLU A 654 -7.52 -14.93 -9.58
CA GLU A 654 -8.14 -16.02 -10.32
C GLU A 654 -7.23 -16.54 -11.46
N GLY A 655 -6.58 -15.64 -12.19
CA GLY A 655 -5.56 -15.97 -13.19
C GLY A 655 -4.37 -16.72 -12.58
N GLN A 656 -3.89 -16.29 -11.41
CA GLN A 656 -2.79 -16.96 -10.69
C GLN A 656 -3.19 -18.37 -10.23
N LYS A 657 -4.38 -18.54 -9.67
CA LYS A 657 -4.92 -19.87 -9.31
C LYS A 657 -4.93 -20.81 -10.53
N PHE A 658 -5.43 -20.30 -11.65
CA PHE A 658 -5.47 -21.06 -12.90
C PHE A 658 -4.06 -21.34 -13.46
N PHE A 659 -3.15 -20.39 -13.38
CA PHE A 659 -1.76 -20.56 -13.78
C PHE A 659 -1.08 -21.64 -12.94
N ARG A 660 -1.15 -21.56 -11.62
CA ARG A 660 -0.50 -22.49 -10.69
C ARG A 660 -0.96 -23.93 -10.95
N GLY A 661 -2.25 -24.15 -11.14
CA GLY A 661 -2.81 -25.47 -11.43
C GLY A 661 -2.36 -26.08 -12.77
N ASN A 662 -1.97 -25.25 -13.76
CA ASN A 662 -1.49 -25.72 -15.07
C ASN A 662 0.03 -25.72 -15.21
N PHE A 663 0.74 -25.02 -14.33
CA PHE A 663 2.20 -24.88 -14.36
C PHE A 663 2.92 -25.88 -13.44
N PHE A 664 2.45 -26.03 -12.20
CA PHE A 664 3.10 -26.81 -11.15
C PHE A 664 2.63 -28.27 -11.05
N GLU A 665 2.19 -28.89 -12.10
CA GLU A 665 1.59 -30.20 -12.22
C GLU A 665 1.63 -31.13 -10.98
N ASP A 666 2.84 -31.51 -10.50
CA ASP A 666 3.06 -32.40 -9.35
C ASP A 666 3.55 -31.68 -8.07
N SER A 667 3.87 -30.38 -8.12
CA SER A 667 4.32 -29.63 -6.95
C SER A 667 3.15 -29.16 -6.09
N PRO A 668 3.28 -29.14 -4.75
CA PRO A 668 2.28 -28.51 -3.87
C PRO A 668 1.98 -27.05 -4.21
N TYR A 669 2.89 -26.35 -4.87
CA TYR A 669 2.67 -24.97 -5.31
C TYR A 669 1.53 -24.82 -6.34
N ARG A 670 0.96 -25.91 -6.86
CA ARG A 670 -0.27 -25.86 -7.65
C ARG A 670 -1.48 -25.38 -6.85
N LEU A 671 -1.43 -25.52 -5.52
CA LEU A 671 -2.48 -25.16 -4.58
C LEU A 671 -2.33 -23.72 -4.10
N MET A 672 -3.42 -23.12 -3.67
CA MET A 672 -3.46 -21.78 -3.08
C MET A 672 -3.56 -21.90 -1.55
N SER A 673 -2.91 -20.99 -0.81
CA SER A 673 -2.96 -21.01 0.66
C SER A 673 -4.36 -20.72 1.23
N GLN A 674 -5.25 -20.10 0.47
CA GLN A 674 -6.64 -19.86 0.87
C GLN A 674 -7.45 -21.16 0.99
N GLY A 675 -6.95 -22.26 0.42
CA GLY A 675 -7.57 -23.57 0.51
C GLY A 675 -8.62 -23.85 -0.57
N ARG A 676 -9.34 -24.94 -0.36
CA ARG A 676 -10.46 -25.40 -1.19
C ARG A 676 -11.74 -25.36 -0.40
N GLU A 677 -12.83 -24.95 -1.05
CA GLU A 677 -14.13 -24.80 -0.45
C GLU A 677 -14.61 -26.07 0.28
N GLU A 678 -14.41 -27.23 -0.38
CA GLU A 678 -14.83 -28.51 0.16
C GLU A 678 -14.08 -28.86 1.46
N VAL A 679 -12.78 -28.59 1.52
CA VAL A 679 -11.95 -28.85 2.70
C VAL A 679 -12.29 -27.87 3.82
N LEU A 680 -12.41 -26.59 3.51
CA LEU A 680 -12.80 -25.56 4.48
C LEU A 680 -14.16 -25.85 5.12
N ALA A 681 -15.13 -26.30 4.32
CA ALA A 681 -16.48 -26.60 4.78
C ALA A 681 -16.54 -27.80 5.74
N GLU A 682 -15.72 -28.83 5.51
CA GLU A 682 -15.77 -30.11 6.23
C GLU A 682 -14.76 -30.23 7.37
N ALA A 683 -13.73 -29.37 7.44
CA ALA A 683 -12.69 -29.42 8.45
C ALA A 683 -13.26 -29.35 9.89
N THR A 684 -12.65 -30.07 10.81
CA THR A 684 -12.99 -30.10 12.23
C THR A 684 -11.86 -29.60 13.12
N ALA A 685 -12.17 -29.09 14.31
CA ALA A 685 -11.18 -28.63 15.28
C ALA A 685 -10.15 -29.74 15.63
N ASP A 686 -10.60 -31.00 15.77
CA ASP A 686 -9.71 -32.14 16.05
C ASP A 686 -8.71 -32.36 14.91
N GLN A 687 -9.13 -32.21 13.64
CA GLN A 687 -8.21 -32.29 12.50
C GLN A 687 -7.17 -31.17 12.51
N LEU A 688 -7.54 -29.96 12.95
CA LEU A 688 -6.62 -28.83 13.06
C LEU A 688 -5.60 -29.04 14.19
N ALA A 689 -6.03 -29.60 15.31
CA ALA A 689 -5.16 -29.97 16.41
C ALA A 689 -4.14 -31.05 15.99
N ASP A 690 -4.61 -32.11 15.32
CA ASP A 690 -3.73 -33.16 14.75
C ASP A 690 -2.75 -32.58 13.69
N TRP A 691 -3.21 -31.59 12.90
CA TRP A 691 -2.37 -30.92 11.89
C TRP A 691 -1.28 -30.09 12.55
N HIS A 692 -1.63 -29.33 13.58
CA HIS A 692 -0.69 -28.55 14.38
C HIS A 692 0.35 -29.43 15.06
N GLU A 693 -0.09 -30.44 15.82
CA GLU A 693 0.79 -31.37 16.54
C GLU A 693 1.79 -32.06 15.59
N ARG A 694 1.39 -32.35 14.38
CA ARG A 694 2.23 -33.03 13.38
C ARG A 694 3.26 -32.11 12.76
N HIS A 695 2.92 -30.85 12.49
CA HIS A 695 3.68 -30.00 11.60
C HIS A 695 4.38 -28.82 12.25
N VAL A 696 3.95 -28.34 13.42
CA VAL A 696 4.63 -27.26 14.13
C VAL A 696 5.69 -27.87 15.06
N LYS A 697 6.95 -27.82 14.61
CA LYS A 697 8.10 -28.48 15.30
C LYS A 697 9.24 -27.50 15.49
N ALA A 698 9.92 -27.60 16.63
CA ALA A 698 11.01 -26.71 17.03
C ALA A 698 12.16 -26.65 16.00
N GLY A 699 12.65 -27.81 15.52
CA GLY A 699 13.75 -27.85 14.55
C GLY A 699 13.45 -27.22 13.18
N SER A 700 12.17 -27.16 12.83
CA SER A 700 11.70 -26.48 11.60
C SER A 700 11.17 -25.07 11.84
N SER A 701 11.48 -24.47 13.01
CA SER A 701 10.95 -23.17 13.39
C SER A 701 12.04 -22.17 13.76
N VAL A 702 11.69 -20.90 13.64
CA VAL A 702 12.52 -19.76 14.05
C VAL A 702 11.63 -18.73 14.74
N LEU A 703 12.06 -18.25 15.90
CA LEU A 703 11.50 -17.07 16.55
C LEU A 703 12.46 -15.90 16.35
N ALA A 704 12.00 -14.79 15.80
CA ALA A 704 12.77 -13.54 15.73
C ALA A 704 12.07 -12.44 16.53
N VAL A 705 12.81 -11.76 17.38
CA VAL A 705 12.35 -10.66 18.22
C VAL A 705 13.19 -9.44 17.91
N TYR A 706 12.52 -8.33 17.54
CA TYR A 706 13.18 -7.08 17.21
C TYR A 706 12.49 -5.92 17.94
N GLY A 707 13.27 -5.03 18.55
CA GLY A 707 12.74 -3.85 19.21
C GLY A 707 13.46 -3.45 20.49
N ASN A 708 12.79 -2.66 21.32
CA ASN A 708 13.33 -2.16 22.58
C ASN A 708 13.08 -3.16 23.72
N PHE A 709 14.07 -3.97 24.01
CA PHE A 709 14.11 -4.91 25.13
C PHE A 709 15.56 -5.11 25.56
N ASP A 710 15.78 -5.76 26.69
CA ASP A 710 17.12 -6.22 27.09
C ASP A 710 17.32 -7.64 26.55
N ALA A 711 18.39 -7.84 25.78
CA ALA A 711 18.61 -9.09 25.06
C ALA A 711 18.92 -10.27 26.02
N ASP A 712 19.63 -10.04 27.13
CA ASP A 712 19.95 -11.09 28.10
C ASP A 712 18.69 -11.53 28.87
N GLU A 713 17.84 -10.58 29.26
CA GLU A 713 16.55 -10.87 29.93
C GLU A 713 15.58 -11.57 28.97
N ALA A 714 15.55 -11.14 27.69
CA ALA A 714 14.73 -11.77 26.67
C ALA A 714 15.16 -13.20 26.36
N GLU A 715 16.47 -13.47 26.30
CA GLU A 715 16.98 -14.84 26.11
C GLU A 715 16.54 -15.77 27.23
N GLU A 716 16.70 -15.37 28.51
CA GLU A 716 16.29 -16.17 29.67
C GLU A 716 14.78 -16.46 29.63
N LEU A 717 13.97 -15.44 29.35
CA LEU A 717 12.51 -15.54 29.26
C LEU A 717 12.06 -16.48 28.12
N ILE A 718 12.65 -16.35 26.94
CA ILE A 718 12.28 -17.16 25.76
C ILE A 718 12.70 -18.62 25.96
N ARG A 719 13.85 -18.88 26.59
CA ARG A 719 14.28 -20.22 26.91
C ARG A 719 13.29 -20.95 27.82
N ASP A 720 12.71 -20.22 28.78
CA ASP A 720 11.71 -20.78 29.69
C ASP A 720 10.37 -21.00 29.01
N LEU A 721 9.89 -19.99 28.27
CA LEU A 721 8.56 -19.97 27.65
C LEU A 721 8.41 -20.95 26.46
N PHE A 722 9.46 -21.22 25.68
CA PHE A 722 9.41 -22.09 24.50
C PHE A 722 10.02 -23.47 24.72
N ALA A 723 10.29 -23.85 25.95
CA ALA A 723 10.87 -25.14 26.29
C ALA A 723 10.00 -26.36 25.93
N ASP A 724 8.68 -26.17 25.93
CA ASP A 724 7.69 -27.23 25.69
C ASP A 724 7.36 -27.43 24.20
N LEU A 725 7.92 -26.60 23.31
CA LEU A 725 7.67 -26.76 21.85
C LEU A 725 8.21 -28.13 21.39
N PRO A 726 7.38 -28.97 20.71
CA PRO A 726 7.76 -30.31 20.34
C PRO A 726 9.01 -30.37 19.48
N GLU A 727 9.98 -31.21 19.89
CA GLU A 727 11.18 -31.53 19.12
C GLU A 727 10.85 -32.14 17.74
N GLY A 728 11.75 -32.01 16.78
CA GLY A 728 11.67 -32.63 15.46
C GLY A 728 11.66 -31.62 14.33
N GLU A 729 11.45 -32.12 13.13
CA GLU A 729 11.40 -31.34 11.89
C GLU A 729 10.11 -31.66 11.13
N ALA A 730 9.60 -30.69 10.39
CA ALA A 730 8.49 -30.90 9.47
C ALA A 730 8.97 -31.70 8.24
N ASP A 731 8.18 -32.65 7.79
CA ASP A 731 8.50 -33.50 6.63
C ASP A 731 8.15 -32.74 5.32
N ILE A 732 9.01 -31.79 4.95
CA ILE A 732 8.84 -30.99 3.73
C ILE A 732 9.13 -31.88 2.51
N PRO A 733 8.19 -32.06 1.59
CA PRO A 733 8.42 -32.88 0.41
C PRO A 733 9.49 -32.29 -0.49
N ASP A 734 10.37 -33.12 -1.06
CA ASP A 734 11.28 -32.68 -2.13
C ASP A 734 10.61 -32.85 -3.49
N SER A 735 10.67 -31.81 -4.30
CA SER A 735 10.12 -31.79 -5.63
C SER A 735 11.11 -31.18 -6.61
N SER A 736 11.17 -31.72 -7.82
CA SER A 736 11.94 -31.16 -8.91
C SER A 736 11.31 -29.85 -9.42
N ALA A 737 12.13 -29.02 -10.08
CA ALA A 737 11.59 -27.88 -10.80
C ALA A 737 10.62 -28.38 -11.90
N PRO A 738 9.54 -27.65 -12.19
CA PRO A 738 8.77 -27.86 -13.41
C PRO A 738 9.72 -27.84 -14.61
N GLU A 739 9.55 -28.78 -15.53
CA GLU A 739 10.34 -28.75 -16.76
C GLU A 739 9.87 -27.61 -17.66
N SER A 740 10.80 -26.87 -18.24
CA SER A 740 10.44 -25.93 -19.30
C SER A 740 9.76 -26.68 -20.42
N PRO A 741 8.58 -26.27 -20.85
CA PRO A 741 7.95 -26.92 -22.01
C PRO A 741 8.83 -26.73 -23.24
N ARG A 742 8.89 -27.74 -24.11
CA ARG A 742 9.68 -27.69 -25.36
C ARG A 742 9.14 -26.65 -26.34
N GLU A 743 7.85 -26.39 -26.26
CA GLU A 743 7.12 -25.39 -27.03
C GLU A 743 6.16 -24.66 -26.10
N ASP A 744 5.80 -23.41 -26.44
CA ASP A 744 4.86 -22.61 -25.65
C ASP A 744 3.51 -23.30 -25.49
N ARG A 745 3.01 -23.36 -24.27
CA ARG A 745 1.69 -23.91 -23.94
C ARG A 745 0.75 -22.78 -23.58
N THR A 746 -0.49 -22.84 -24.08
CA THR A 746 -1.50 -21.83 -23.74
C THR A 746 -2.78 -22.50 -23.24
N PHE A 747 -3.28 -22.06 -22.09
CA PHE A 747 -4.54 -22.50 -21.51
C PHE A 747 -5.49 -21.30 -21.39
N THR A 748 -6.77 -21.52 -21.64
CA THR A 748 -7.78 -20.46 -21.57
C THR A 748 -8.92 -20.89 -20.65
N LYS A 749 -9.33 -19.99 -19.74
CA LYS A 749 -10.49 -20.15 -18.85
C LYS A 749 -11.50 -19.05 -19.13
N GLN A 750 -12.77 -19.43 -19.28
CA GLN A 750 -13.87 -18.45 -19.33
C GLN A 750 -14.27 -18.06 -17.90
N THR A 751 -14.49 -16.79 -17.67
CA THR A 751 -14.87 -16.21 -16.37
C THR A 751 -16.03 -15.21 -16.52
N GLU A 752 -16.63 -14.81 -15.42
CA GLU A 752 -17.70 -13.79 -15.41
C GLU A 752 -17.14 -12.34 -15.36
N LYS A 753 -15.79 -12.19 -15.41
CA LYS A 753 -15.12 -10.88 -15.39
C LYS A 753 -15.29 -10.14 -16.71
N GLN A 754 -15.20 -8.80 -16.68
CA GLN A 754 -15.27 -7.95 -17.87
C GLN A 754 -13.94 -7.82 -18.63
N VAL A 755 -12.83 -8.03 -17.91
CA VAL A 755 -11.46 -7.94 -18.44
C VAL A 755 -10.78 -9.30 -18.46
N SER A 756 -9.69 -9.40 -19.20
CA SER A 756 -8.86 -10.60 -19.28
C SER A 756 -7.59 -10.44 -18.43
N ALA A 757 -7.22 -11.49 -17.69
CA ALA A 757 -5.87 -11.64 -17.17
C ALA A 757 -5.06 -12.55 -18.10
N VAL A 758 -3.84 -12.14 -18.36
CA VAL A 758 -2.84 -12.89 -19.13
C VAL A 758 -1.66 -13.14 -18.21
N LEU A 759 -1.33 -14.41 -17.96
CA LEU A 759 -0.14 -14.78 -17.20
C LEU A 759 0.77 -15.64 -18.06
N VAL A 760 2.06 -15.34 -18.03
CA VAL A 760 3.10 -16.09 -18.74
C VAL A 760 4.20 -16.42 -17.74
N GLY A 761 4.57 -17.69 -17.65
CA GLY A 761 5.61 -18.08 -16.71
C GLY A 761 6.57 -19.13 -17.25
N ALA A 762 7.74 -19.12 -16.64
CA ALA A 762 8.85 -20.05 -16.85
C ALA A 762 9.27 -20.69 -15.52
N PRO A 763 9.96 -21.84 -15.53
CA PRO A 763 10.50 -22.43 -14.29
C PRO A 763 11.42 -21.45 -13.55
N GLY A 764 11.27 -21.40 -12.24
CA GLY A 764 12.08 -20.58 -11.35
C GLY A 764 13.07 -21.41 -10.52
N MET A 765 13.41 -20.93 -9.35
CA MET A 765 14.48 -21.45 -8.52
C MET A 765 14.09 -21.57 -7.05
N ARG A 766 14.98 -22.20 -6.25
CA ARG A 766 14.87 -22.21 -4.81
C ARG A 766 15.46 -20.93 -4.20
N PHE A 767 15.04 -20.56 -3.00
CA PHE A 767 15.62 -19.44 -2.23
C PHE A 767 17.15 -19.52 -2.12
N THR A 768 17.70 -20.73 -1.95
CA THR A 768 19.13 -20.98 -1.79
C THR A 768 19.96 -20.78 -3.05
N ASN A 769 19.36 -20.60 -4.21
CA ASN A 769 20.07 -20.30 -5.46
C ASN A 769 20.45 -18.79 -5.54
N ILE A 770 21.12 -18.25 -4.52
CA ILE A 770 21.34 -16.82 -4.29
C ILE A 770 21.91 -16.09 -5.54
N LYS A 771 22.95 -16.67 -6.21
CA LYS A 771 23.58 -16.04 -7.38
C LYS A 771 22.64 -15.94 -8.58
N ASP A 772 21.89 -17.00 -8.85
CA ASP A 772 20.92 -17.00 -9.95
C ASP A 772 19.73 -16.09 -9.61
N ARG A 773 19.31 -16.08 -8.35
CA ARG A 773 18.25 -15.21 -7.86
C ARG A 773 18.61 -13.74 -8.06
N ALA A 774 19.78 -13.30 -7.57
CA ALA A 774 20.23 -11.92 -7.73
C ALA A 774 20.33 -11.52 -9.21
N ALA A 775 20.83 -12.41 -10.08
CA ALA A 775 20.93 -12.14 -11.51
C ALA A 775 19.55 -12.05 -12.20
N ILE A 776 18.58 -12.88 -11.79
CA ILE A 776 17.21 -12.83 -12.31
C ILE A 776 16.44 -11.61 -11.75
N ASP A 777 16.65 -11.22 -10.50
CA ASP A 777 16.05 -10.01 -9.92
C ASP A 777 16.55 -8.74 -10.65
N VAL A 778 17.84 -8.71 -11.04
CA VAL A 778 18.40 -7.66 -11.90
C VAL A 778 17.76 -7.69 -13.30
N LEU A 779 17.61 -8.87 -13.90
CA LEU A 779 16.97 -9.02 -15.20
C LEU A 779 15.49 -8.62 -15.14
N ASP A 780 14.76 -8.99 -14.08
CA ASP A 780 13.38 -8.57 -13.84
C ASP A 780 13.27 -7.04 -13.75
N THR A 781 14.20 -6.41 -13.05
CA THR A 781 14.25 -4.94 -12.96
C THR A 781 14.38 -4.29 -14.35
N ILE A 782 15.17 -4.85 -15.24
CA ILE A 782 15.31 -4.39 -16.63
C ILE A 782 14.04 -4.63 -17.44
N ILE A 783 13.38 -5.78 -17.25
CA ILE A 783 12.18 -6.17 -17.98
C ILE A 783 10.94 -5.43 -17.50
N SER A 784 10.74 -5.33 -16.19
CA SER A 784 9.50 -4.87 -15.58
C SER A 784 9.64 -3.74 -14.57
N GLY A 785 10.87 -3.24 -14.33
CA GLY A 785 11.14 -2.16 -13.39
C GLY A 785 11.13 -2.57 -11.92
N TYR A 786 11.06 -3.86 -11.59
CA TYR A 786 10.96 -4.38 -10.22
C TYR A 786 9.68 -3.88 -9.52
N ARG A 787 9.76 -2.82 -8.72
CA ARG A 787 8.61 -2.16 -8.08
C ARG A 787 8.22 -0.84 -8.74
N LEU A 788 8.90 -0.46 -9.82
CA LEU A 788 8.63 0.75 -10.58
C LEU A 788 7.86 0.42 -11.87
N PRO A 789 6.99 1.29 -12.36
CA PRO A 789 6.29 1.10 -13.63
C PRO A 789 7.21 1.42 -14.81
N SER A 790 8.27 0.64 -15.00
CA SER A 790 9.30 0.85 -16.02
C SER A 790 9.77 -0.46 -16.63
N GLY A 791 10.67 -0.40 -17.62
CA GLY A 791 11.20 -1.57 -18.32
C GLY A 791 10.41 -1.95 -19.57
N TRP A 792 10.95 -2.92 -20.33
CA TRP A 792 10.45 -3.28 -21.66
C TRP A 792 8.96 -3.63 -21.71
N LEU A 793 8.43 -4.31 -20.68
CA LEU A 793 7.03 -4.69 -20.66
C LEU A 793 6.12 -3.47 -20.51
N HIS A 794 6.53 -2.50 -19.72
CA HIS A 794 5.78 -1.26 -19.60
C HIS A 794 5.85 -0.43 -20.88
N GLU A 795 7.02 -0.32 -21.51
CA GLU A 795 7.21 0.38 -22.77
C GLU A 795 6.39 -0.23 -23.91
N GLU A 796 6.43 -1.56 -24.08
CA GLU A 796 5.79 -2.22 -25.21
C GLU A 796 4.30 -2.51 -24.99
N LEU A 797 3.83 -2.69 -23.79
CA LEU A 797 2.44 -3.03 -23.52
C LEU A 797 1.64 -1.82 -23.05
N ARG A 798 2.14 -1.12 -22.06
CA ARG A 798 1.44 0.02 -21.53
C ARG A 798 1.62 1.25 -22.43
N GLY A 799 2.82 1.49 -22.94
CA GLY A 799 3.12 2.52 -23.91
C GLY A 799 2.34 2.42 -25.23
N ARG A 800 1.87 1.19 -25.58
CA ARG A 800 0.96 0.95 -26.70
C ARG A 800 -0.51 0.81 -26.29
N GLU A 801 -0.84 1.13 -25.04
CA GLU A 801 -2.21 1.07 -24.50
C GLU A 801 -2.87 -0.32 -24.59
N LEU A 802 -2.08 -1.39 -24.55
CA LEU A 802 -2.57 -2.76 -24.65
C LEU A 802 -3.01 -3.34 -23.31
N VAL A 803 -2.53 -2.78 -22.20
CA VAL A 803 -2.80 -3.31 -20.86
C VAL A 803 -3.12 -2.21 -19.85
N TYR A 804 -3.89 -2.58 -18.83
CA TYR A 804 -4.14 -1.74 -17.66
C TYR A 804 -2.99 -1.83 -16.65
N VAL A 805 -2.46 -3.05 -16.46
CA VAL A 805 -1.34 -3.34 -15.59
C VAL A 805 -0.49 -4.43 -16.21
N VAL A 806 0.81 -4.37 -16.01
CA VAL A 806 1.75 -5.45 -16.33
C VAL A 806 2.89 -5.42 -15.32
N HIS A 807 3.27 -6.59 -14.81
CA HIS A 807 4.46 -6.80 -14.01
C HIS A 807 5.03 -8.19 -14.25
N ALA A 808 6.34 -8.30 -14.09
CA ALA A 808 7.01 -9.57 -13.92
C ALA A 808 7.57 -9.68 -12.49
N TYR A 809 7.81 -10.88 -12.03
CA TYR A 809 8.48 -11.13 -10.76
C TYR A 809 9.08 -12.53 -10.71
N ASN A 810 10.21 -12.61 -10.05
CA ASN A 810 10.84 -13.87 -9.68
C ASN A 810 10.21 -14.38 -8.37
N TRP A 811 9.62 -15.58 -8.41
CA TRP A 811 9.01 -16.22 -7.25
C TRP A 811 9.80 -17.48 -6.84
N PRO A 812 10.87 -17.34 -6.06
CA PRO A 812 11.57 -18.48 -5.50
C PRO A 812 10.80 -19.10 -4.33
N GLY A 813 11.09 -20.36 -3.98
CA GLY A 813 10.48 -21.05 -2.87
C GLY A 813 11.47 -21.99 -2.16
N LEU A 814 11.00 -22.72 -1.13
CA LEU A 814 11.71 -23.88 -0.59
C LEU A 814 11.81 -24.98 -1.64
N LEU A 815 10.76 -25.18 -2.43
CA LEU A 815 10.80 -25.88 -3.70
C LEU A 815 11.06 -24.92 -4.85
N PRO A 816 11.49 -25.40 -6.04
CA PRO A 816 11.65 -24.51 -7.19
C PRO A 816 10.33 -23.82 -7.56
N GLY A 817 10.38 -22.51 -7.64
CA GLY A 817 9.24 -21.66 -7.96
C GLY A 817 9.06 -21.38 -9.44
N ALA A 818 8.70 -20.12 -9.77
CA ALA A 818 8.47 -19.69 -11.16
C ALA A 818 8.96 -18.25 -11.37
N PHE A 819 9.37 -17.92 -12.57
CA PHE A 819 9.39 -16.55 -13.03
C PHE A 819 8.05 -16.26 -13.70
N MET A 820 7.31 -15.28 -13.23
CA MET A 820 5.96 -15.00 -13.68
C MET A 820 5.81 -13.56 -14.17
N THR A 821 5.07 -13.42 -15.28
CA THR A 821 4.58 -12.12 -15.75
C THR A 821 3.06 -12.16 -15.76
N TYR A 822 2.40 -11.11 -15.29
CA TYR A 822 0.97 -10.98 -15.42
C TYR A 822 0.59 -9.63 -16.02
N ALA A 823 -0.51 -9.61 -16.76
CA ALA A 823 -1.11 -8.41 -17.32
C ALA A 823 -2.63 -8.50 -17.27
N VAL A 824 -3.28 -7.33 -17.16
CA VAL A 824 -4.73 -7.20 -17.29
C VAL A 824 -5.03 -6.32 -18.50
N CYS A 825 -5.93 -6.75 -19.36
CA CYS A 825 -6.20 -6.09 -20.63
C CYS A 825 -7.66 -6.28 -21.09
N GLN A 826 -8.04 -5.56 -22.14
CA GLN A 826 -9.29 -5.82 -22.83
C GLN A 826 -9.27 -7.23 -23.45
N PRO A 827 -10.40 -7.98 -23.45
CA PRO A 827 -10.46 -9.33 -23.96
C PRO A 827 -10.00 -9.48 -25.43
N SER A 828 -10.24 -8.48 -26.24
CA SER A 828 -9.81 -8.43 -27.63
C SER A 828 -8.29 -8.31 -27.81
N GLN A 829 -7.57 -7.85 -26.80
CA GLN A 829 -6.12 -7.65 -26.82
C GLN A 829 -5.34 -8.80 -26.18
N ALA A 830 -6.01 -9.70 -25.46
CA ALA A 830 -5.36 -10.72 -24.63
C ALA A 830 -4.34 -11.59 -25.39
N GLN A 831 -4.63 -11.93 -26.65
CA GLN A 831 -3.71 -12.71 -27.48
C GLN A 831 -2.45 -11.92 -27.86
N GLU A 832 -2.61 -10.66 -28.28
CA GLU A 832 -1.48 -9.78 -28.61
C GLU A 832 -0.62 -9.49 -27.37
N VAL A 833 -1.23 -9.28 -26.22
CA VAL A 833 -0.55 -9.11 -24.93
C VAL A 833 0.27 -10.35 -24.59
N ALA A 834 -0.31 -11.56 -24.69
CA ALA A 834 0.40 -12.82 -24.45
C ALA A 834 1.61 -13.00 -25.38
N GLU A 835 1.45 -12.70 -26.67
CA GLU A 835 2.52 -12.78 -27.65
C GLU A 835 3.62 -11.75 -27.39
N THR A 836 3.26 -10.55 -26.98
CA THR A 836 4.23 -9.49 -26.63
C THR A 836 5.02 -9.85 -25.37
N ILE A 837 4.37 -10.36 -24.31
CA ILE A 837 5.06 -10.86 -23.12
C ILE A 837 6.04 -11.96 -23.48
N ARG A 838 5.61 -13.00 -24.19
CA ARG A 838 6.50 -14.10 -24.60
C ARG A 838 7.70 -13.61 -25.41
N ARG A 839 7.50 -12.71 -26.36
CA ARG A 839 8.58 -12.11 -27.14
C ARG A 839 9.61 -11.41 -26.28
N ASN A 840 9.16 -10.66 -25.27
CA ASN A 840 10.06 -9.98 -24.33
C ASN A 840 10.79 -10.96 -23.41
N LEU A 841 10.14 -12.02 -22.95
CA LEU A 841 10.79 -13.07 -22.18
C LEU A 841 11.83 -13.85 -23.00
N HIS A 842 11.56 -14.17 -24.27
CA HIS A 842 12.55 -14.75 -25.16
C HIS A 842 13.76 -13.81 -25.40
N ARG A 843 13.48 -12.50 -25.60
CA ARG A 843 14.53 -11.49 -25.66
C ARG A 843 15.38 -11.48 -24.38
N ALA A 844 14.75 -11.59 -23.22
CA ALA A 844 15.42 -11.64 -21.92
C ALA A 844 16.30 -12.88 -21.74
N GLY A 845 15.87 -14.02 -22.28
CA GLY A 845 16.66 -15.26 -22.30
C GLY A 845 17.96 -15.18 -23.10
N GLU A 846 18.08 -14.24 -24.03
CA GLU A 846 19.27 -14.03 -24.87
C GLU A 846 20.02 -12.73 -24.54
N TYR A 847 19.49 -11.92 -23.58
CA TYR A 847 19.98 -10.57 -23.34
C TYR A 847 21.21 -10.55 -22.42
N GLU A 848 22.20 -9.75 -22.82
CA GLU A 848 23.34 -9.41 -21.98
C GLU A 848 23.31 -7.89 -21.74
N PRO A 849 22.94 -7.45 -20.53
CA PRO A 849 22.88 -6.03 -20.21
C PRO A 849 24.26 -5.38 -20.22
N THR A 850 24.28 -4.07 -20.28
CA THR A 850 25.49 -3.28 -20.05
C THR A 850 25.81 -3.20 -18.54
N GLU A 851 27.05 -2.84 -18.19
CA GLU A 851 27.43 -2.61 -16.78
C GLU A 851 26.59 -1.49 -16.14
N ASP A 852 26.19 -0.49 -16.93
CA ASP A 852 25.38 0.63 -16.46
C ASP A 852 23.94 0.17 -16.13
N GLU A 853 23.32 -0.64 -16.99
CA GLU A 853 22.00 -1.21 -16.73
C GLU A 853 21.98 -2.12 -15.49
N VAL A 854 23.02 -2.94 -15.31
CA VAL A 854 23.15 -3.77 -14.10
C VAL A 854 23.26 -2.88 -12.86
N ARG A 855 24.10 -1.83 -12.90
CA ARG A 855 24.28 -0.91 -11.78
C ARG A 855 22.98 -0.16 -11.43
N GLU A 856 22.24 0.31 -12.43
CA GLU A 856 20.93 0.97 -12.23
C GLU A 856 19.92 0.01 -11.60
N ALA A 857 19.82 -1.21 -12.12
CA ALA A 857 18.92 -2.23 -11.58
C ALA A 857 19.27 -2.59 -10.12
N VAL A 858 20.54 -2.76 -9.82
CA VAL A 858 21.04 -3.02 -8.46
C VAL A 858 20.67 -1.88 -7.51
N ASN A 859 20.84 -0.63 -7.94
CA ASN A 859 20.45 0.53 -7.12
C ASN A 859 18.95 0.56 -6.82
N ILE A 860 18.11 0.28 -7.81
CA ILE A 860 16.66 0.18 -7.63
C ILE A 860 16.31 -0.91 -6.59
N ILE A 861 16.89 -2.11 -6.74
CA ILE A 861 16.66 -3.23 -5.82
C ILE A 861 17.10 -2.87 -4.40
N LEU A 862 18.32 -2.39 -4.24
CA LEU A 862 18.86 -2.06 -2.91
C LEU A 862 18.06 -0.95 -2.22
N THR A 863 17.64 0.07 -2.97
CA THR A 863 16.78 1.14 -2.42
C THR A 863 15.42 0.58 -2.00
N ALA A 864 14.78 -0.23 -2.85
CA ALA A 864 13.49 -0.86 -2.53
C ALA A 864 13.59 -1.76 -1.28
N GLU A 865 14.68 -2.51 -1.17
CA GLU A 865 14.94 -3.38 -0.02
C GLU A 865 15.23 -2.59 1.27
N LEU A 866 15.97 -1.49 1.19
CA LEU A 866 16.20 -0.60 2.34
C LEU A 866 14.93 0.10 2.78
N LEU A 867 14.14 0.63 1.85
CA LEU A 867 12.87 1.30 2.15
C LEU A 867 11.82 0.34 2.72
N GLY A 868 11.73 -0.88 2.20
CA GLY A 868 10.75 -1.86 2.65
C GLY A 868 11.08 -2.55 3.98
N LYS A 869 12.26 -2.32 4.56
CA LYS A 869 12.77 -3.03 5.75
C LYS A 869 13.14 -2.09 6.89
N GLN A 870 12.41 -1.03 6.99
CA GLN A 870 12.54 -0.04 8.04
C GLN A 870 11.77 -0.45 9.32
N ALA A 871 10.94 -1.42 9.29
CA ALA A 871 9.90 -1.76 10.26
C ALA A 871 10.26 -2.92 11.18
N MET A 872 9.97 -2.85 12.49
CA MET A 872 10.20 -3.96 13.42
C MET A 872 9.53 -5.26 12.95
N PRO A 873 8.24 -5.28 12.53
CA PRO A 873 7.64 -6.48 11.98
C PRO A 873 8.29 -6.97 10.69
N ALA A 874 8.75 -6.06 9.83
CA ALA A 874 9.48 -6.45 8.63
C ALA A 874 10.88 -6.99 8.95
N LEU A 875 11.57 -6.41 9.92
CA LEU A 875 12.88 -6.88 10.39
C LEU A 875 12.77 -8.27 11.03
N SER A 876 11.84 -8.47 11.98
CA SER A 876 11.64 -9.76 12.64
C SER A 876 11.19 -10.83 11.64
N MET A 877 10.28 -10.53 10.73
CA MET A 877 9.82 -11.46 9.69
C MET A 877 10.96 -11.84 8.74
N ASN A 878 11.73 -10.85 8.24
CA ASN A 878 12.83 -11.14 7.33
C ASN A 878 13.95 -11.96 7.98
N ALA A 879 14.31 -11.66 9.23
CA ALA A 879 15.31 -12.43 9.96
C ALA A 879 14.84 -13.87 10.17
N ALA A 880 13.60 -14.07 10.61
CA ALA A 880 13.02 -15.37 10.82
C ALA A 880 12.96 -16.21 9.52
N LEU A 881 12.49 -15.62 8.43
CA LEU A 881 12.38 -16.31 7.15
C LEU A 881 13.73 -16.60 6.50
N ASN A 882 14.68 -15.65 6.55
CA ASN A 882 16.02 -15.86 6.00
C ASN A 882 16.72 -17.00 6.74
N GLU A 883 16.60 -17.03 8.05
CA GLU A 883 17.16 -18.12 8.85
C GLU A 883 16.44 -19.45 8.55
N LEU A 884 15.13 -19.47 8.49
CA LEU A 884 14.36 -20.67 8.17
C LEU A 884 14.72 -21.25 6.79
N TYR A 885 14.95 -20.37 5.80
CA TYR A 885 15.28 -20.77 4.44
C TYR A 885 16.77 -21.11 4.22
N GLY A 886 17.58 -21.05 5.29
CA GLY A 886 19.00 -21.35 5.23
C GLY A 886 19.86 -20.29 4.57
N LEU A 887 19.36 -19.05 4.49
CA LEU A 887 20.11 -17.90 3.98
C LEU A 887 20.94 -17.23 5.10
N GLY A 888 20.60 -17.50 6.36
CA GLY A 888 21.12 -16.85 7.57
C GLY A 888 20.29 -15.61 7.93
N TYR A 889 20.06 -15.44 9.24
CA TYR A 889 19.28 -14.31 9.77
C TYR A 889 19.86 -12.94 9.39
N ASP A 890 21.17 -12.87 9.14
CA ASP A 890 21.93 -11.69 8.74
C ASP A 890 21.95 -11.45 7.22
N PHE A 891 21.27 -12.25 6.42
CA PHE A 891 21.29 -12.15 4.95
C PHE A 891 21.01 -10.74 4.44
N GLN A 892 20.19 -9.99 5.18
CA GLN A 892 19.84 -8.62 4.88
C GLN A 892 21.05 -7.68 4.86
N SER A 893 21.98 -7.85 5.78
CA SER A 893 23.19 -7.03 5.83
C SER A 893 24.15 -7.30 4.66
N ARG A 894 24.03 -8.48 4.03
CA ARG A 894 24.85 -8.93 2.89
C ARG A 894 24.25 -8.62 1.51
N LEU A 895 23.05 -8.01 1.44
CA LEU A 895 22.40 -7.74 0.15
C LEU A 895 23.27 -6.85 -0.76
N ARG A 896 23.92 -5.85 -0.19
CA ARG A 896 24.82 -4.97 -0.95
C ARG A 896 25.98 -5.74 -1.61
N GLU A 897 26.51 -6.76 -0.95
CA GLU A 897 27.53 -7.66 -1.49
C GLU A 897 26.92 -8.58 -2.55
N VAL A 898 25.79 -9.23 -2.22
CA VAL A 898 25.12 -10.20 -3.11
C VAL A 898 24.74 -9.58 -4.46
N TYR A 899 24.15 -8.39 -4.46
CA TYR A 899 23.77 -7.69 -5.68
C TYR A 899 24.94 -6.94 -6.32
N GLY A 900 25.89 -6.44 -5.54
CA GLY A 900 27.07 -5.76 -6.03
C GLY A 900 28.02 -6.67 -6.83
N ASP A 901 27.98 -7.97 -6.60
CA ASP A 901 28.76 -8.97 -7.31
C ASP A 901 28.12 -9.42 -8.65
N VAL A 902 26.90 -8.99 -8.96
CA VAL A 902 26.20 -9.38 -10.20
C VAL A 902 26.83 -8.73 -11.42
N THR A 903 27.22 -9.54 -12.39
CA THR A 903 27.79 -9.08 -13.66
C THR A 903 26.82 -9.23 -14.82
N PRO A 904 27.00 -8.51 -15.94
CA PRO A 904 26.26 -8.72 -17.19
C PRO A 904 26.24 -10.18 -17.65
N ALA A 905 27.36 -10.88 -17.51
CA ALA A 905 27.49 -12.28 -17.85
C ALA A 905 26.67 -13.20 -16.94
N ASP A 906 26.52 -12.87 -15.65
CA ASP A 906 25.65 -13.60 -14.72
C ASP A 906 24.18 -13.42 -15.09
N VAL A 907 23.75 -12.21 -15.43
CA VAL A 907 22.40 -11.91 -15.89
C VAL A 907 22.07 -12.68 -17.15
N ARG A 908 22.95 -12.64 -18.16
CA ARG A 908 22.80 -13.42 -19.38
C ARG A 908 22.71 -14.92 -19.11
N ARG A 909 23.64 -15.48 -18.32
CA ARG A 909 23.65 -16.90 -17.96
C ARG A 909 22.35 -17.33 -17.27
N ALA A 910 21.87 -16.54 -16.33
CA ALA A 910 20.63 -16.79 -15.61
C ALA A 910 19.41 -16.64 -16.54
N GLY A 911 19.37 -15.61 -17.40
CA GLY A 911 18.34 -15.44 -18.42
C GLY A 911 18.26 -16.62 -19.36
N GLU A 912 19.38 -17.08 -19.93
CA GLU A 912 19.44 -18.27 -20.79
C GLU A 912 18.96 -19.52 -20.07
N LYS A 913 19.33 -19.70 -18.80
CA LYS A 913 18.96 -20.88 -18.00
C LYS A 913 17.47 -20.94 -17.67
N TYR A 914 16.86 -19.83 -17.29
CA TYR A 914 15.49 -19.80 -16.77
C TYR A 914 14.46 -19.29 -17.78
N LEU A 915 14.85 -18.42 -18.69
CA LEU A 915 13.96 -17.81 -19.69
C LEU A 915 14.27 -18.25 -21.14
N GLY A 916 15.28 -19.09 -21.36
CA GLY A 916 15.64 -19.59 -22.71
C GLY A 916 14.78 -20.72 -23.26
N GLY A 917 13.76 -21.17 -22.50
CA GLY A 917 12.86 -22.27 -22.87
C GLY A 917 11.52 -21.80 -23.40
N GLY A 918 10.55 -22.73 -23.51
CA GLY A 918 9.16 -22.42 -23.80
C GLY A 918 8.42 -21.97 -22.52
N TYR A 919 7.27 -21.36 -22.70
CA TYR A 919 6.48 -20.76 -21.62
C TYR A 919 5.12 -21.43 -21.44
N THR A 920 4.62 -21.39 -20.21
CA THR A 920 3.21 -21.66 -19.93
C THR A 920 2.47 -20.33 -19.86
N THR A 921 1.48 -20.18 -20.73
CA THR A 921 0.59 -19.02 -20.80
C THR A 921 -0.79 -19.42 -20.32
N VAL A 922 -1.41 -18.63 -19.45
CA VAL A 922 -2.85 -18.73 -19.17
C VAL A 922 -3.55 -17.43 -19.50
N ILE A 923 -4.77 -17.55 -20.01
CA ILE A 923 -5.63 -16.40 -20.33
C ILE A 923 -6.99 -16.65 -19.68
N THR A 924 -7.42 -15.76 -18.81
CA THR A 924 -8.81 -15.71 -18.39
C THR A 924 -9.56 -14.71 -19.27
N THR A 925 -10.75 -15.03 -19.71
CA THR A 925 -11.50 -14.18 -20.64
C THR A 925 -13.01 -14.24 -20.34
N PRO A 926 -13.75 -13.15 -20.58
CA PRO A 926 -15.19 -13.11 -20.38
C PRO A 926 -15.94 -14.22 -21.12
N ASN A 927 -17.01 -14.71 -20.50
CA ASN A 927 -17.94 -15.62 -21.16
C ASN A 927 -18.71 -14.88 -22.26
N THR A 928 -18.51 -15.27 -23.53
CA THR A 928 -19.07 -14.58 -24.69
C THR A 928 -20.60 -14.53 -24.75
N LYS A 929 -21.32 -15.33 -23.96
CA LYS A 929 -22.77 -15.27 -23.88
C LYS A 929 -23.29 -14.01 -23.18
N ASN A 930 -22.60 -13.53 -22.16
CA ASN A 930 -22.99 -12.36 -21.41
C ASN A 930 -22.57 -11.04 -22.08
N ALA A 931 -21.52 -11.07 -22.91
CA ALA A 931 -21.06 -9.90 -23.67
C ALA A 931 -22.09 -9.40 -24.71
N HIS A 932 -22.95 -10.25 -25.22
CA HIS A 932 -24.01 -9.87 -26.14
C HIS A 932 -25.27 -9.32 -25.48
N GLU A 933 -25.58 -9.73 -24.24
CA GLU A 933 -26.70 -9.19 -23.45
C GLU A 933 -26.39 -7.79 -22.92
N ALA A 934 -25.18 -7.54 -22.42
CA ALA A 934 -24.75 -6.24 -21.97
C ALA A 934 -24.64 -5.15 -23.09
N ALA A 935 -24.41 -5.60 -24.35
CA ALA A 935 -24.38 -4.70 -25.51
C ALA A 935 -25.78 -4.42 -26.07
N GLY A 936 -26.77 -5.27 -25.79
CA GLY A 936 -28.18 -5.13 -26.22
C GLY A 936 -28.99 -4.16 -25.38
N ASP A 937 -28.64 -3.95 -24.13
CA ASP A 937 -29.35 -3.01 -23.22
C ASP A 937 -28.86 -1.55 -23.27
N ARG A 938 -27.85 -1.26 -24.09
CA ARG A 938 -27.30 0.08 -24.30
C ARG A 938 -27.72 0.75 -25.62
N GLN A 939 -28.78 0.27 -26.30
CA GLN A 939 -29.36 0.95 -27.47
C GLN A 939 -30.66 1.66 -27.15
#